data_b708d6a8852d44ecd5e1efab42ca55a7
#
_entry.id   b708d6a8852d44ecd5e1efab42ca55a7
#
_cell.length_a   1.000
_cell.length_b   1.000
_cell.length_c   1.000
_cell.angle_alpha   90.00
_cell.angle_beta   90.00
_cell.angle_gamma   90.00
#
_symmetry.space_group_name_H-M   'P 1'
#
loop_
_entity.id
_entity.type
_entity.pdbx_description
1 polymer ?
#
loop_
_entity_poly.entity_id
_entity_poly.type
_entity_poly.pdbx_seq_one_letter_code
_entity_poly.pdbx_strand_id
1 'polypeptide(L)'
;MNMEEHVWGKYEQYIALHTAQPANTRRHYVQALASARALILNPSTSDHTISCILETLVRSLQYEPDPLLLHHVLKLLSDIALHHRHLSFSIFNTIRAHEAGHKDSNGLAVEVLSVLFTIAEHDHSLATAMYDLDENFVLSLFLSPVTTRRSWLLTNISRFHIKQSFLITLFLAFMKDPYPFVRSSALVGLLGLSKSVDGKEYAVVKECYGCAMELLHDIDERVRSAAVRVISDWGQVLVAPNDEANKRDWYDVIFVQLCSMVRDMSVEVRIEAFVALGKLELVSEELLLQSLSKKTLAVIKEKKIFFQCHEKELELSKSSAAGAFVHGLEDEFYEVRRSACNSLGMLSIFSLQFASDALDLLVDLLNDDSTVVRLQALETMYHMAKCGCLRVQETHMHMLLGTLVDTSSLIRSAARKIFRIMKLSVRAMFASIISGLLSNLRTYPQDEADIFPLLFDIGRNHGNFVVSFIKEVIQEMEPSCEGELRFDSANVAALLVLAISVPLSHEHSACNIPLRIFSYGLPFLGRISRSLSDSTNRDAILAYLFHCSGSILPLVTELNFRGNELVLPVAEGGGPSHSDHEGANPLEVFLQQISNCGNSSDAQSMYVPSHASTEFEEWVTVSVKRIFKVVAETWPYIQSGCTTEVLRTLRFSGAMRYCLS
;
A
#
# COMPACT_ATOMS: atom_id res chain seq x y z
N MET A 1 49.63 -5.60 30.24
CA MET A 1 49.40 -5.73 28.79
C MET A 1 48.01 -6.33 28.62
N ASN A 2 47.06 -5.53 28.18
CA ASN A 2 45.66 -5.96 27.99
C ASN A 2 45.58 -7.03 26.89
N MET A 3 44.67 -7.97 27.02
CA MET A 3 44.48 -9.04 26.04
C MET A 3 44.27 -8.48 24.61
N GLU A 4 43.70 -7.28 24.50
CA GLU A 4 43.49 -6.52 23.26
C GLU A 4 44.81 -6.07 22.61
N GLU A 5 45.75 -5.55 23.38
CA GLU A 5 47.08 -5.15 22.90
C GLU A 5 47.89 -6.36 22.40
N HIS A 6 47.71 -7.52 23.04
CA HIS A 6 48.39 -8.74 22.61
C HIS A 6 47.81 -9.29 21.30
N VAL A 7 46.49 -9.20 21.11
CA VAL A 7 45.82 -9.58 19.88
C VAL A 7 46.22 -8.65 18.76
N TRP A 8 46.21 -7.34 18.97
CA TRP A 8 46.60 -6.35 17.97
C TRP A 8 48.08 -6.47 17.58
N GLY A 9 48.99 -6.61 18.54
CA GLY A 9 50.43 -6.74 18.28
C GLY A 9 50.79 -7.92 17.35
N LYS A 10 50.00 -8.99 17.35
CA LYS A 10 50.15 -10.08 16.35
C LYS A 10 49.78 -9.66 14.94
N TYR A 11 48.77 -8.84 14.78
CA TYR A 11 48.27 -8.41 13.48
C TYR A 11 49.00 -7.20 12.90
N GLU A 12 49.55 -6.32 13.78
CA GLU A 12 50.35 -5.17 13.36
C GLU A 12 51.53 -5.57 12.49
N GLN A 13 52.21 -6.69 12.83
CA GLN A 13 53.32 -7.21 12.04
C GLN A 13 52.88 -7.65 10.62
N TYR A 14 51.69 -8.20 10.47
CA TYR A 14 51.16 -8.60 9.15
C TYR A 14 50.75 -7.41 8.28
N ILE A 15 50.28 -6.32 8.89
CA ILE A 15 49.92 -5.09 8.19
C ILE A 15 51.18 -4.30 7.82
N ALA A 16 52.23 -4.32 8.63
CA ALA A 16 53.47 -3.62 8.39
C ALA A 16 54.42 -4.31 7.40
N LEU A 17 54.29 -5.65 7.16
CA LEU A 17 55.18 -6.44 6.31
C LEU A 17 54.86 -6.41 4.82
N HIS A 18 54.13 -5.44 4.36
CA HIS A 18 53.41 -5.49 3.08
C HIS A 18 54.05 -4.93 1.86
N THR A 19 55.18 -5.36 1.41
CA THR A 19 55.70 -4.90 0.11
C THR A 19 55.99 -5.95 -0.94
N ALA A 20 55.92 -7.23 -0.70
CA ALA A 20 56.14 -8.22 -1.75
C ALA A 20 55.96 -9.67 -1.32
N GLN A 21 54.72 -10.21 -1.19
CA GLN A 21 54.67 -11.67 -1.09
C GLN A 21 53.28 -12.36 -1.43
N PRO A 22 53.25 -13.70 -1.62
CA PRO A 22 52.28 -14.47 -2.39
C PRO A 22 50.89 -14.64 -1.69
N ALA A 23 49.95 -15.27 -2.39
CA ALA A 23 48.50 -15.41 -2.05
C ALA A 23 48.17 -15.76 -0.59
N ASN A 24 49.03 -16.45 0.14
CA ASN A 24 48.82 -16.79 1.56
C ASN A 24 48.87 -15.57 2.49
N THR A 25 49.71 -14.60 2.18
CA THR A 25 49.90 -13.37 2.93
C THR A 25 48.64 -12.49 2.84
N ARG A 26 47.99 -12.46 1.67
CA ARG A 26 46.78 -11.70 1.42
C ARG A 26 45.61 -12.16 2.33
N ARG A 27 45.46 -13.47 2.53
CA ARG A 27 44.43 -14.03 3.40
C ARG A 27 44.64 -13.61 4.87
N HIS A 28 45.87 -13.66 5.36
CA HIS A 28 46.22 -13.23 6.73
C HIS A 28 46.00 -11.73 6.92
N TYR A 29 46.28 -10.93 5.89
CA TYR A 29 46.05 -9.50 5.94
C TYR A 29 44.55 -9.14 6.03
N VAL A 30 43.71 -9.74 5.19
CA VAL A 30 42.26 -9.53 5.26
C VAL A 30 41.70 -9.99 6.61
N GLN A 31 42.22 -11.08 7.17
CA GLN A 31 41.84 -11.56 8.49
C GLN A 31 42.27 -10.57 9.58
N ALA A 32 43.46 -9.96 9.49
CA ALA A 32 43.94 -8.91 10.40
C ALA A 32 43.03 -7.68 10.33
N LEU A 33 42.64 -7.23 9.11
CA LEU A 33 41.73 -6.11 8.95
C LEU A 33 40.32 -6.41 9.53
N ALA A 34 39.83 -7.65 9.36
CA ALA A 34 38.56 -8.06 9.98
C ALA A 34 38.62 -8.05 11.52
N SER A 35 39.76 -8.47 12.10
CA SER A 35 39.97 -8.41 13.54
C SER A 35 40.08 -6.96 14.04
N ALA A 36 40.78 -6.10 13.30
CA ALA A 36 40.85 -4.67 13.58
C ALA A 36 39.46 -4.03 13.60
N ARG A 37 38.59 -4.41 12.63
CA ARG A 37 37.21 -3.93 12.59
C ARG A 37 36.41 -4.33 13.82
N ALA A 38 36.56 -5.57 14.29
CA ALA A 38 35.90 -6.02 15.49
C ALA A 38 36.31 -5.21 16.74
N LEU A 39 37.60 -4.81 16.83
CA LEU A 39 38.08 -3.93 17.89
C LEU A 39 37.55 -2.49 17.78
N ILE A 40 37.50 -1.95 16.55
CA ILE A 40 36.99 -0.58 16.31
C ILE A 40 35.52 -0.47 16.71
N LEU A 41 34.72 -1.49 16.40
CA LEU A 41 33.27 -1.51 16.67
C LEU A 41 32.95 -1.84 18.13
N ASN A 42 33.89 -2.34 18.89
CA ASN A 42 33.68 -2.68 20.30
C ASN A 42 33.84 -1.42 21.18
N PRO A 43 32.78 -0.94 21.85
CA PRO A 43 32.83 0.27 22.67
C PRO A 43 33.73 0.16 23.90
N SER A 44 34.17 -1.06 24.26
CA SER A 44 35.07 -1.31 25.40
C SER A 44 36.54 -1.25 25.01
N THR A 45 36.88 -1.06 23.73
CA THR A 45 38.28 -0.98 23.28
C THR A 45 38.93 0.32 23.75
N SER A 46 40.15 0.24 24.23
CA SER A 46 40.87 1.41 24.76
C SER A 46 41.24 2.39 23.64
N ASP A 47 41.21 3.69 23.92
CA ASP A 47 41.63 4.74 22.97
C ASP A 47 43.07 4.56 22.50
N HIS A 48 43.93 4.02 23.35
CA HIS A 48 45.31 3.70 22.96
C HIS A 48 45.37 2.63 21.87
N THR A 49 44.58 1.56 22.00
CA THR A 49 44.48 0.50 20.96
C THR A 49 43.93 1.05 19.65
N ILE A 50 42.91 1.92 19.69
CA ILE A 50 42.37 2.58 18.51
C ILE A 50 43.43 3.47 17.83
N SER A 51 44.21 4.23 18.61
CA SER A 51 45.29 5.06 18.05
C SER A 51 46.39 4.23 17.40
N CYS A 52 46.76 3.08 17.94
CA CYS A 52 47.72 2.17 17.35
C CYS A 52 47.18 1.56 16.01
N ILE A 53 45.90 1.19 16.00
CA ILE A 53 45.24 0.73 14.77
C ILE A 53 45.26 1.83 13.70
N LEU A 54 44.90 3.06 14.08
CA LEU A 54 44.88 4.21 13.17
C LEU A 54 46.28 4.48 12.58
N GLU A 55 47.31 4.53 13.38
CA GLU A 55 48.70 4.74 12.92
C GLU A 55 49.12 3.66 11.91
N THR A 56 48.76 2.40 12.16
CA THR A 56 49.10 1.29 11.30
C THR A 56 48.35 1.38 9.97
N LEU A 57 47.07 1.75 10.00
CA LEU A 57 46.26 1.95 8.79
C LEU A 57 46.76 3.15 7.95
N VAL A 58 47.12 4.26 8.60
CA VAL A 58 47.69 5.45 7.94
C VAL A 58 49.04 5.12 7.29
N ARG A 59 49.91 4.38 7.97
CA ARG A 59 51.16 3.87 7.36
C ARG A 59 50.87 2.99 6.15
N SER A 60 49.88 2.11 6.24
CA SER A 60 49.46 1.24 5.12
C SER A 60 49.01 2.03 3.92
N LEU A 61 48.35 3.20 4.06
CA LEU A 61 47.99 4.09 2.97
C LEU A 61 49.19 4.60 2.16
N GLN A 62 50.34 4.77 2.78
CA GLN A 62 51.53 5.37 2.18
C GLN A 62 52.30 4.40 1.21
N TYR A 63 52.06 3.08 1.32
CA TYR A 63 52.83 2.04 0.60
C TYR A 63 52.14 1.49 -0.65
N GLU A 64 51.26 2.25 -1.32
CA GLU A 64 50.51 1.80 -2.52
C GLU A 64 49.98 0.35 -2.42
N PRO A 65 49.06 0.09 -1.52
CA PRO A 65 48.52 -1.25 -1.34
C PRO A 65 47.69 -1.69 -2.57
N ASP A 66 47.59 -3.02 -2.73
CA ASP A 66 46.62 -3.62 -3.66
C ASP A 66 45.24 -2.92 -3.54
N PRO A 67 44.56 -2.55 -4.65
CA PRO A 67 43.27 -1.83 -4.64
C PRO A 67 42.21 -2.44 -3.72
N LEU A 68 42.15 -3.78 -3.62
CA LEU A 68 41.22 -4.47 -2.73
C LEU A 68 41.54 -4.26 -1.24
N LEU A 69 42.82 -4.20 -0.91
CA LEU A 69 43.27 -3.97 0.47
C LEU A 69 43.03 -2.51 0.87
N LEU A 70 43.26 -1.61 -0.05
CA LEU A 70 43.02 -0.18 0.17
C LEU A 70 41.53 0.12 0.41
N HIS A 71 40.63 -0.55 -0.30
CA HIS A 71 39.18 -0.49 0.00
C HIS A 71 38.89 -0.82 1.46
N HIS A 72 39.46 -1.91 1.99
CA HIS A 72 39.26 -2.30 3.38
C HIS A 72 39.89 -1.33 4.37
N VAL A 73 41.08 -0.79 4.05
CA VAL A 73 41.74 0.22 4.88
C VAL A 73 40.90 1.50 4.96
N LEU A 74 40.43 2.00 3.82
CA LEU A 74 39.56 3.18 3.76
C LEU A 74 38.26 2.98 4.56
N LYS A 75 37.67 1.79 4.47
CA LYS A 75 36.47 1.45 5.24
C LYS A 75 36.72 1.44 6.74
N LEU A 76 37.86 0.90 7.18
CA LEU A 76 38.22 0.91 8.60
C LEU A 76 38.51 2.32 9.11
N LEU A 77 39.15 3.15 8.31
CA LEU A 77 39.35 4.57 8.64
C LEU A 77 38.00 5.31 8.76
N SER A 78 37.06 5.00 7.88
CA SER A 78 35.70 5.50 8.00
C SER A 78 35.03 5.03 9.30
N ASP A 79 35.11 3.73 9.62
CA ASP A 79 34.53 3.16 10.84
C ASP A 79 35.14 3.83 12.09
N ILE A 80 36.47 4.08 12.14
CA ILE A 80 37.11 4.80 13.24
C ILE A 80 36.57 6.24 13.34
N ALA A 81 36.51 6.96 12.23
CA ALA A 81 36.02 8.34 12.21
C ALA A 81 34.57 8.48 12.71
N LEU A 82 33.73 7.49 12.42
CA LEU A 82 32.32 7.46 12.82
C LEU A 82 32.14 7.14 14.31
N HIS A 83 32.92 6.21 14.85
CA HIS A 83 32.80 5.75 16.24
C HIS A 83 33.63 6.59 17.22
N HIS A 84 34.77 7.15 16.79
CA HIS A 84 35.72 7.95 17.59
C HIS A 84 35.82 9.36 17.01
N ARG A 85 34.79 10.20 17.25
CA ARG A 85 34.67 11.56 16.68
C ARG A 85 35.86 12.46 16.86
N HIS A 86 36.60 12.32 17.98
CA HIS A 86 37.81 13.12 18.23
C HIS A 86 38.96 12.87 17.23
N LEU A 87 38.92 11.75 16.49
CA LEU A 87 39.87 11.40 15.43
C LEU A 87 39.39 11.76 14.01
N SER A 88 38.11 12.13 13.85
CA SER A 88 37.49 12.38 12.55
C SER A 88 38.25 13.40 11.71
N PHE A 89 38.65 14.52 12.33
CA PHE A 89 39.39 15.60 11.64
C PHE A 89 40.78 15.14 11.15
N SER A 90 41.54 14.40 11.98
CA SER A 90 42.84 13.86 11.59
C SER A 90 42.73 12.86 10.45
N ILE A 91 41.77 11.95 10.52
CA ILE A 91 41.52 10.93 9.49
C ILE A 91 41.09 11.59 8.18
N PHE A 92 40.18 12.55 8.22
CA PHE A 92 39.72 13.29 7.08
C PHE A 92 40.87 13.97 6.31
N ASN A 93 41.73 14.70 7.03
CA ASN A 93 42.89 15.37 6.44
C ASN A 93 43.93 14.38 5.88
N THR A 94 44.14 13.25 6.53
CA THR A 94 45.03 12.20 6.03
C THR A 94 44.56 11.59 4.73
N ILE A 95 43.28 11.25 4.65
CA ILE A 95 42.67 10.70 3.42
C ILE A 95 42.69 11.75 2.30
N ARG A 96 42.37 13.02 2.61
CA ARG A 96 42.41 14.12 1.63
C ARG A 96 43.81 14.38 1.08
N ALA A 97 44.83 14.33 1.94
CA ALA A 97 46.24 14.49 1.53
C ALA A 97 46.70 13.33 0.61
N HIS A 98 46.25 12.11 0.90
CA HIS A 98 46.54 10.94 0.08
C HIS A 98 45.95 11.07 -1.34
N GLU A 99 44.72 11.57 -1.48
CA GLU A 99 44.09 11.78 -2.79
C GLU A 99 44.87 12.83 -3.62
N ALA A 100 45.29 13.92 -3.00
CA ALA A 100 46.02 14.97 -3.68
C ALA A 100 47.38 14.50 -4.25
N GLY A 101 47.99 13.45 -3.67
CA GLY A 101 49.25 12.87 -4.09
C GLY A 101 49.17 11.86 -5.23
N HIS A 102 48.00 11.24 -5.45
CA HIS A 102 47.83 10.10 -6.38
C HIS A 102 46.85 10.44 -7.53
N LYS A 103 47.26 11.30 -8.45
CA LYS A 103 46.43 11.79 -9.57
C LYS A 103 45.98 10.74 -10.58
N ASP A 104 46.58 9.55 -10.62
CA ASP A 104 46.42 8.59 -11.71
C ASP A 104 45.87 7.19 -11.33
N SER A 105 45.48 6.92 -10.11
CA SER A 105 44.99 5.59 -9.71
C SER A 105 43.51 5.37 -10.01
N ASN A 106 43.27 4.46 -10.93
CA ASN A 106 42.07 4.27 -11.73
C ASN A 106 40.77 3.72 -11.04
N GLY A 107 40.62 3.69 -9.80
CA GLY A 107 39.38 3.14 -9.20
C GLY A 107 39.13 3.64 -7.78
N LEU A 108 40.18 3.98 -7.08
CA LEU A 108 40.22 4.30 -5.66
C LEU A 108 39.71 5.69 -5.33
N ALA A 109 39.80 6.62 -6.27
CA ALA A 109 39.37 8.00 -6.07
C ALA A 109 37.88 8.13 -5.75
N VAL A 110 37.04 7.24 -6.25
CA VAL A 110 35.60 7.20 -5.92
C VAL A 110 35.39 6.76 -4.48
N GLU A 111 36.12 5.75 -4.04
CA GLU A 111 36.04 5.22 -2.68
C GLU A 111 36.56 6.24 -1.66
N VAL A 112 37.68 6.88 -1.98
CA VAL A 112 38.25 7.96 -1.17
C VAL A 112 37.25 9.11 -0.98
N LEU A 113 36.66 9.58 -2.08
CA LEU A 113 35.62 10.62 -2.03
C LEU A 113 34.40 10.15 -1.23
N SER A 114 33.95 8.90 -1.44
CA SER A 114 32.82 8.35 -0.68
C SER A 114 33.06 8.34 0.82
N VAL A 115 34.27 7.95 1.23
CA VAL A 115 34.66 7.93 2.65
C VAL A 115 34.76 9.35 3.21
N LEU A 116 35.37 10.30 2.49
CA LEU A 116 35.45 11.70 2.90
C LEU A 116 34.05 12.30 3.12
N PHE A 117 33.09 12.00 2.22
CA PHE A 117 31.70 12.42 2.39
C PHE A 117 31.05 11.81 3.59
N THR A 118 31.19 10.50 3.80
CA THR A 118 30.60 9.81 4.93
C THR A 118 31.09 10.41 6.26
N ILE A 119 32.38 10.73 6.34
CA ILE A 119 32.96 11.38 7.53
C ILE A 119 32.41 12.81 7.72
N ALA A 120 32.33 13.59 6.64
CA ALA A 120 31.84 14.96 6.68
C ALA A 120 30.33 15.06 7.02
N GLU A 121 29.53 14.10 6.62
CA GLU A 121 28.10 14.03 6.98
C GLU A 121 27.88 13.77 8.48
N HIS A 122 28.81 13.06 9.14
CA HIS A 122 28.74 12.76 10.57
C HIS A 122 29.35 13.84 11.47
N ASP A 123 30.27 14.62 10.94
CA ASP A 123 30.94 15.71 11.67
C ASP A 123 30.67 17.06 11.01
N HIS A 124 29.71 17.80 11.56
CA HIS A 124 29.32 19.12 11.03
C HIS A 124 30.47 20.13 10.94
N SER A 125 31.53 19.97 11.73
CA SER A 125 32.72 20.83 11.68
C SER A 125 33.54 20.58 10.40
N LEU A 126 33.48 19.36 9.87
CA LEU A 126 34.12 18.95 8.61
C LEU A 126 33.25 19.20 7.39
N ALA A 127 31.93 19.30 7.59
CA ALA A 127 31.01 19.63 6.53
C ALA A 127 31.39 20.96 5.84
N THR A 128 31.76 21.97 6.60
CA THR A 128 32.22 23.26 6.05
C THR A 128 33.47 23.12 5.18
N ALA A 129 34.40 22.23 5.53
CA ALA A 129 35.62 22.00 4.73
C ALA A 129 35.37 21.30 3.39
N MET A 130 34.24 20.57 3.28
CA MET A 130 33.78 19.97 2.03
C MET A 130 32.89 20.91 1.21
N TYR A 131 32.25 21.91 1.84
CA TYR A 131 31.33 22.84 1.19
C TYR A 131 32.04 23.99 0.48
N ASP A 132 33.27 24.34 0.87
CA ASP A 132 34.09 25.39 0.27
C ASP A 132 34.97 24.87 -0.92
N LEU A 133 34.46 23.88 -1.65
CA LEU A 133 35.14 23.41 -2.84
C LEU A 133 35.00 24.46 -3.97
N ASP A 134 36.14 24.96 -4.46
CA ASP A 134 36.17 25.83 -5.63
C ASP A 134 35.56 25.13 -6.85
N GLU A 135 34.71 25.83 -7.62
CA GLU A 135 34.10 25.33 -8.86
C GLU A 135 35.15 24.78 -9.82
N ASN A 136 36.35 25.38 -9.88
CA ASN A 136 37.46 24.89 -10.70
C ASN A 136 38.03 23.55 -10.21
N PHE A 137 38.08 23.34 -8.92
CA PHE A 137 38.50 22.06 -8.36
C PHE A 137 37.49 20.95 -8.71
N VAL A 138 36.20 21.23 -8.55
CA VAL A 138 35.13 20.31 -8.94
C VAL A 138 35.21 19.97 -10.41
N LEU A 139 35.39 20.96 -11.31
CA LEU A 139 35.60 20.74 -12.73
C LEU A 139 36.81 19.84 -13.01
N SER A 140 37.91 20.04 -12.28
CA SER A 140 39.12 19.19 -12.46
C SER A 140 38.85 17.72 -12.13
N LEU A 141 37.99 17.44 -11.15
CA LEU A 141 37.57 16.07 -10.83
C LEU A 141 36.72 15.44 -11.93
N PHE A 142 35.85 16.22 -12.58
CA PHE A 142 35.02 15.78 -13.70
C PHE A 142 35.82 15.58 -15.02
N LEU A 143 36.91 16.27 -15.18
CA LEU A 143 37.83 16.05 -16.34
C LEU A 143 38.64 14.74 -16.25
N SER A 144 38.46 13.99 -15.18
CA SER A 144 39.08 12.68 -15.02
C SER A 144 38.69 11.74 -16.18
N PRO A 145 39.65 11.00 -16.78
CA PRO A 145 39.37 10.01 -17.81
C PRO A 145 38.57 8.81 -17.27
N VAL A 146 38.51 8.64 -15.94
CA VAL A 146 37.87 7.50 -15.28
C VAL A 146 36.37 7.70 -15.26
N THR A 147 35.63 6.87 -15.98
CA THR A 147 34.16 6.93 -16.12
C THR A 147 33.42 6.73 -14.79
N THR A 148 33.89 5.81 -13.94
CA THR A 148 33.31 5.53 -12.64
C THR A 148 33.40 6.74 -11.70
N ARG A 149 34.50 7.50 -11.75
CA ARG A 149 34.68 8.74 -10.99
C ARG A 149 33.66 9.80 -11.44
N ARG A 150 33.51 10.03 -12.75
CA ARG A 150 32.56 10.98 -13.29
C ARG A 150 31.13 10.62 -12.91
N SER A 151 30.74 9.36 -13.07
CA SER A 151 29.42 8.88 -12.72
C SER A 151 29.13 9.04 -11.21
N TRP A 152 30.07 8.67 -10.36
CA TRP A 152 29.91 8.82 -8.90
C TRP A 152 29.76 10.29 -8.51
N LEU A 153 30.59 11.17 -9.07
CA LEU A 153 30.49 12.61 -8.81
C LEU A 153 29.13 13.16 -9.24
N LEU A 154 28.63 12.82 -10.42
CA LEU A 154 27.32 13.25 -10.90
C LEU A 154 26.17 12.81 -9.98
N THR A 155 26.25 11.59 -9.45
CA THR A 155 25.23 11.06 -8.54
C THR A 155 25.25 11.73 -7.16
N ASN A 156 26.44 12.17 -6.71
CA ASN A 156 26.63 12.69 -5.36
C ASN A 156 26.82 14.22 -5.30
N ILE A 157 26.88 14.91 -6.44
CA ILE A 157 27.24 16.32 -6.51
C ILE A 157 26.23 17.25 -5.82
N SER A 158 24.96 16.84 -5.70
CA SER A 158 23.94 17.57 -4.95
C SER A 158 24.24 17.71 -3.46
N ARG A 159 25.15 16.87 -2.93
CA ARG A 159 25.64 16.96 -1.55
C ARG A 159 26.65 18.08 -1.34
N PHE A 160 27.25 18.59 -2.43
CA PHE A 160 28.14 19.76 -2.39
C PHE A 160 27.28 21.03 -2.43
N HIS A 161 27.68 22.05 -1.68
CA HIS A 161 26.99 23.36 -1.69
C HIS A 161 27.38 24.20 -2.92
N ILE A 162 27.17 23.63 -4.11
CA ILE A 162 27.48 24.25 -5.37
C ILE A 162 26.23 24.98 -5.89
N LYS A 163 26.43 26.10 -6.58
CA LYS A 163 25.34 26.86 -7.18
C LYS A 163 24.55 25.99 -8.16
N GLN A 164 23.23 26.05 -8.04
CA GLN A 164 22.31 25.24 -8.85
C GLN A 164 22.49 25.46 -10.37
N SER A 165 22.71 26.71 -10.80
CA SER A 165 22.97 27.04 -12.21
C SER A 165 24.22 26.33 -12.77
N PHE A 166 25.27 26.24 -11.97
CA PHE A 166 26.49 25.51 -12.32
C PHE A 166 26.22 23.99 -12.41
N LEU A 167 25.47 23.42 -11.46
CA LEU A 167 25.10 22.02 -11.46
C LEU A 167 24.30 21.64 -12.71
N ILE A 168 23.32 22.46 -13.10
CA ILE A 168 22.52 22.21 -14.30
C ILE A 168 23.40 22.25 -15.55
N THR A 169 24.28 23.23 -15.67
CA THR A 169 25.22 23.33 -16.81
C THR A 169 26.12 22.10 -16.88
N LEU A 170 26.57 21.62 -15.73
CA LEU A 170 27.40 20.42 -15.63
C LEU A 170 26.64 19.17 -16.09
N PHE A 171 25.41 18.97 -15.59
CA PHE A 171 24.59 17.82 -16.00
C PHE A 171 24.29 17.86 -17.50
N LEU A 172 23.95 19.01 -18.06
CA LEU A 172 23.74 19.18 -19.50
C LEU A 172 24.97 18.80 -20.32
N ALA A 173 26.16 19.18 -19.87
CA ALA A 173 27.41 18.80 -20.54
C ALA A 173 27.62 17.28 -20.51
N PHE A 174 27.38 16.63 -19.37
CA PHE A 174 27.58 15.18 -19.22
C PHE A 174 26.46 14.32 -19.81
N MET A 175 25.31 14.86 -20.15
CA MET A 175 24.33 14.18 -20.99
C MET A 175 24.87 13.84 -22.39
N LYS A 176 25.93 14.52 -22.84
CA LYS A 176 26.62 14.25 -24.11
C LYS A 176 27.90 13.42 -23.96
N ASP A 177 28.14 12.85 -22.76
CA ASP A 177 29.31 12.00 -22.52
C ASP A 177 29.30 10.75 -23.44
N PRO A 178 30.44 10.31 -23.98
CA PRO A 178 30.50 9.12 -24.84
C PRO A 178 30.02 7.83 -24.11
N TYR A 179 30.14 7.78 -22.80
CA TYR A 179 29.77 6.59 -22.02
C TYR A 179 28.35 6.65 -21.49
N PRO A 180 27.48 5.67 -21.84
CA PRO A 180 26.07 5.65 -21.43
C PRO A 180 25.86 5.74 -19.92
N PHE A 181 26.73 5.08 -19.16
CA PHE A 181 26.66 5.09 -17.70
C PHE A 181 26.83 6.49 -17.09
N VAL A 182 27.66 7.33 -17.72
CA VAL A 182 27.85 8.73 -17.30
C VAL A 182 26.62 9.56 -17.69
N ARG A 183 26.08 9.37 -18.92
CA ARG A 183 24.86 10.05 -19.37
C ARG A 183 23.67 9.72 -18.45
N SER A 184 23.49 8.45 -18.09
CA SER A 184 22.44 8.03 -17.15
C SER A 184 22.61 8.69 -15.77
N SER A 185 23.87 8.76 -15.25
CA SER A 185 24.14 9.43 -13.98
C SER A 185 23.87 10.94 -14.02
N ALA A 186 24.13 11.60 -15.15
CA ALA A 186 23.81 13.01 -15.34
C ALA A 186 22.29 13.26 -15.32
N LEU A 187 21.51 12.41 -15.97
CA LEU A 187 20.04 12.47 -15.94
C LEU A 187 19.51 12.25 -14.53
N VAL A 188 20.04 11.27 -13.80
CA VAL A 188 19.64 11.00 -12.40
C VAL A 188 19.99 12.18 -11.49
N GLY A 189 21.16 12.79 -11.68
CA GLY A 189 21.54 14.01 -10.96
C GLY A 189 20.59 15.18 -11.23
N LEU A 190 20.20 15.35 -12.49
CA LEU A 190 19.25 16.37 -12.89
C LEU A 190 17.87 16.18 -12.25
N LEU A 191 17.39 14.94 -12.11
CA LEU A 191 16.14 14.65 -11.40
C LEU A 191 16.13 15.18 -9.96
N GLY A 192 17.26 15.08 -9.27
CA GLY A 192 17.39 15.62 -7.90
C GLY A 192 17.15 17.12 -7.79
N LEU A 193 17.35 17.87 -8.88
CA LEU A 193 17.18 19.32 -8.93
C LEU A 193 15.77 19.78 -9.32
N SER A 194 14.94 18.91 -9.89
CA SER A 194 13.60 19.30 -10.42
C SER A 194 12.71 19.98 -9.38
N LYS A 195 12.83 19.60 -8.09
CA LYS A 195 12.02 20.15 -6.99
C LYS A 195 12.52 21.50 -6.47
N SER A 196 13.75 21.87 -6.77
CA SER A 196 14.42 23.07 -6.24
C SER A 196 14.51 24.21 -7.26
N VAL A 197 14.17 23.96 -8.54
CA VAL A 197 14.21 24.96 -9.61
C VAL A 197 12.95 25.81 -9.54
N ASP A 198 13.13 27.11 -9.35
CA ASP A 198 12.04 28.07 -9.48
C ASP A 198 11.63 28.17 -10.97
N GLY A 199 10.31 28.20 -11.24
CA GLY A 199 9.77 28.34 -12.60
C GLY A 199 10.18 29.63 -13.34
N LYS A 200 11.00 30.47 -12.71
CA LYS A 200 11.59 31.70 -13.31
C LYS A 200 12.71 31.37 -14.32
N GLU A 201 13.31 30.19 -14.25
CA GLU A 201 14.41 29.79 -15.13
C GLU A 201 13.89 28.97 -16.34
N TYR A 202 12.78 29.38 -16.93
CA TYR A 202 12.09 28.67 -18.02
C TYR A 202 13.00 28.23 -19.17
N ALA A 203 13.96 29.08 -19.57
CA ALA A 203 14.89 28.75 -20.66
C ALA A 203 15.77 27.54 -20.31
N VAL A 204 16.28 27.48 -19.09
CA VAL A 204 17.14 26.38 -18.61
C VAL A 204 16.34 25.08 -18.48
N VAL A 205 15.13 25.16 -17.93
CA VAL A 205 14.22 24.00 -17.81
C VAL A 205 13.88 23.43 -19.18
N LYS A 206 13.62 24.31 -20.16
CA LYS A 206 13.35 23.93 -21.55
C LYS A 206 14.55 23.24 -22.19
N GLU A 207 15.76 23.71 -21.92
CA GLU A 207 17.00 23.08 -22.45
C GLU A 207 17.20 21.68 -21.84
N CYS A 208 17.01 21.52 -20.51
CA CYS A 208 17.09 20.24 -19.84
C CYS A 208 16.08 19.23 -20.40
N TYR A 209 14.84 19.67 -20.59
CA TYR A 209 13.78 18.87 -21.20
C TYR A 209 14.15 18.45 -22.64
N GLY A 210 14.66 19.40 -23.44
CA GLY A 210 15.08 19.12 -24.81
C GLY A 210 16.19 18.10 -24.92
N CYS A 211 17.22 18.21 -24.09
CA CYS A 211 18.29 17.23 -24.04
C CYS A 211 17.77 15.84 -23.60
N ALA A 212 16.85 15.80 -22.64
CA ALA A 212 16.25 14.53 -22.23
C ALA A 212 15.42 13.90 -23.36
N MET A 213 14.72 14.71 -24.16
CA MET A 213 13.96 14.25 -25.33
C MET A 213 14.86 13.56 -26.37
N GLU A 214 16.04 14.10 -26.64
CA GLU A 214 17.01 13.46 -27.54
C GLU A 214 17.48 12.11 -26.99
N LEU A 215 17.67 12.00 -25.67
CA LEU A 215 18.14 10.79 -24.99
C LEU A 215 17.07 9.68 -24.83
N LEU A 216 15.79 9.94 -25.17
CA LEU A 216 14.79 8.87 -25.30
C LEU A 216 15.15 7.84 -26.40
N HIS A 217 16.00 8.23 -27.36
CA HIS A 217 16.46 7.38 -28.45
C HIS A 217 17.90 6.88 -28.26
N ASP A 218 18.41 6.98 -27.01
CA ASP A 218 19.76 6.46 -26.70
C ASP A 218 19.84 4.95 -26.91
N ILE A 219 21.02 4.47 -27.27
CA ILE A 219 21.27 3.02 -27.45
C ILE A 219 21.16 2.23 -26.14
N ASP A 220 21.49 2.86 -25.02
CA ASP A 220 21.47 2.23 -23.69
C ASP A 220 20.13 2.43 -22.99
N GLU A 221 19.54 1.35 -22.54
CA GLU A 221 18.23 1.34 -21.88
C GLU A 221 18.17 2.15 -20.57
N ARG A 222 19.28 2.17 -19.81
CA ARG A 222 19.38 2.94 -18.56
C ARG A 222 19.31 4.44 -18.83
N VAL A 223 19.89 4.88 -19.96
CA VAL A 223 19.79 6.28 -20.39
C VAL A 223 18.36 6.60 -20.80
N ARG A 224 17.71 5.75 -21.60
CA ARG A 224 16.31 5.94 -22.00
C ARG A 224 15.37 5.95 -20.78
N SER A 225 15.53 5.02 -19.85
CA SER A 225 14.73 4.98 -18.61
C SER A 225 14.93 6.26 -17.77
N ALA A 226 16.15 6.73 -17.59
CA ALA A 226 16.43 7.98 -16.88
C ALA A 226 15.87 9.21 -17.63
N ALA A 227 15.92 9.23 -18.97
CA ALA A 227 15.32 10.28 -19.79
C ALA A 227 13.79 10.35 -19.62
N VAL A 228 13.11 9.20 -19.60
CA VAL A 228 11.66 9.12 -19.32
C VAL A 228 11.30 9.81 -17.99
N ARG A 229 12.07 9.56 -16.93
CA ARG A 229 11.88 10.21 -15.63
C ARG A 229 12.07 11.72 -15.70
N VAL A 230 13.15 12.17 -16.37
CA VAL A 230 13.41 13.60 -16.54
C VAL A 230 12.28 14.28 -17.30
N ILE A 231 11.80 13.67 -18.40
CA ILE A 231 10.67 14.20 -19.17
C ILE A 231 9.42 14.33 -18.33
N SER A 232 9.11 13.32 -17.51
CA SER A 232 7.97 13.37 -16.60
C SER A 232 8.10 14.51 -15.58
N ASP A 233 9.23 14.60 -14.88
CA ASP A 233 9.39 15.52 -13.74
C ASP A 233 9.65 16.97 -14.22
N TRP A 234 10.58 17.16 -15.17
CA TRP A 234 10.91 18.48 -15.71
C TRP A 234 9.84 19.05 -16.64
N GLY A 235 9.12 18.15 -17.35
CA GLY A 235 7.98 18.55 -18.16
C GLY A 235 6.89 19.22 -17.35
N GLN A 236 6.64 18.74 -16.12
CA GLN A 236 5.66 19.36 -15.22
C GLN A 236 6.11 20.75 -14.71
N VAL A 237 7.41 20.97 -14.56
CA VAL A 237 7.98 22.29 -14.16
C VAL A 237 7.86 23.33 -15.28
N LEU A 238 7.87 22.91 -16.56
CA LEU A 238 7.70 23.80 -17.73
C LEU A 238 6.30 24.39 -17.84
N VAL A 239 5.35 23.89 -17.10
CA VAL A 239 3.98 24.37 -17.13
C VAL A 239 3.89 25.73 -16.47
N ALA A 240 3.72 26.77 -17.27
CA ALA A 240 3.56 28.13 -16.76
C ALA A 240 2.32 28.27 -15.86
N PRO A 241 2.44 28.86 -14.67
CA PRO A 241 1.35 28.88 -13.69
C PRO A 241 0.12 29.70 -14.12
N ASN A 242 0.21 30.54 -15.15
CA ASN A 242 -0.78 31.58 -15.46
C ASN A 242 -1.62 31.35 -16.73
N ASP A 243 -1.42 30.27 -17.49
CA ASP A 243 -2.14 29.98 -18.73
C ASP A 243 -2.65 28.54 -18.78
N GLU A 244 -3.89 28.33 -18.36
CA GLU A 244 -4.48 27.01 -18.27
C GLU A 244 -4.66 26.30 -19.63
N ALA A 245 -4.86 27.03 -20.71
CA ALA A 245 -5.01 26.46 -22.04
C ALA A 245 -3.69 25.90 -22.57
N ASN A 246 -2.62 26.69 -22.48
CA ASN A 246 -1.26 26.25 -22.83
C ASN A 246 -0.77 25.13 -21.89
N LYS A 247 -1.21 25.15 -20.65
CA LYS A 247 -0.90 24.12 -19.65
C LYS A 247 -1.38 22.75 -20.10
N ARG A 248 -2.64 22.63 -20.53
CA ARG A 248 -3.20 21.37 -20.98
C ARG A 248 -2.53 20.86 -22.26
N ASP A 249 -2.32 21.72 -23.23
CA ASP A 249 -1.63 21.36 -24.48
C ASP A 249 -0.21 20.82 -24.19
N TRP A 250 0.45 21.35 -23.16
CA TRP A 250 1.77 20.89 -22.75
C TRP A 250 1.76 19.49 -22.09
N TYR A 251 0.78 19.24 -21.20
CA TYR A 251 0.60 17.88 -20.66
C TYR A 251 0.28 16.85 -21.73
N ASP A 252 -0.48 17.25 -22.76
CA ASP A 252 -0.78 16.41 -23.91
C ASP A 252 0.49 16.03 -24.69
N VAL A 253 1.42 16.99 -24.87
CA VAL A 253 2.74 16.73 -25.50
C VAL A 253 3.53 15.69 -24.71
N ILE A 254 3.65 15.90 -23.39
CA ILE A 254 4.38 14.97 -22.53
C ILE A 254 3.74 13.58 -22.58
N PHE A 255 2.41 13.52 -22.49
CA PHE A 255 1.65 12.26 -22.53
C PHE A 255 1.91 11.48 -23.82
N VAL A 256 1.79 12.14 -24.98
CA VAL A 256 2.02 11.50 -26.28
C VAL A 256 3.46 11.01 -26.42
N GLN A 257 4.43 11.78 -25.91
CA GLN A 257 5.84 11.39 -25.92
C GLN A 257 6.09 10.16 -25.05
N LEU A 258 5.53 10.13 -23.84
CA LEU A 258 5.66 8.97 -22.96
C LEU A 258 4.93 7.74 -23.52
N CYS A 259 3.80 7.92 -24.22
CA CYS A 259 3.11 6.84 -24.92
C CYS A 259 3.97 6.19 -26.02
N SER A 260 4.92 6.91 -26.61
CA SER A 260 5.85 6.30 -27.58
C SER A 260 6.81 5.30 -26.89
N MET A 261 7.15 5.54 -25.63
CA MET A 261 8.09 4.72 -24.86
C MET A 261 7.49 3.45 -24.26
N VAL A 262 6.15 3.32 -24.23
CA VAL A 262 5.51 2.07 -23.75
C VAL A 262 5.76 0.86 -24.68
N ARG A 263 6.30 1.11 -25.86
CA ARG A 263 6.67 0.08 -26.85
C ARG A 263 8.18 -0.11 -26.97
N ASP A 264 8.96 0.39 -26.02
CA ASP A 264 10.41 0.22 -26.01
C ASP A 264 10.79 -1.26 -25.92
N MET A 265 11.95 -1.61 -26.48
CA MET A 265 12.48 -2.98 -26.41
C MET A 265 12.80 -3.41 -24.98
N SER A 266 13.22 -2.48 -24.12
CA SER A 266 13.55 -2.76 -22.72
C SER A 266 12.30 -2.75 -21.83
N VAL A 267 12.16 -3.80 -21.04
CA VAL A 267 11.10 -3.94 -20.02
C VAL A 267 11.14 -2.77 -19.02
N GLU A 268 12.35 -2.40 -18.58
CA GLU A 268 12.55 -1.32 -17.60
C GLU A 268 12.07 0.03 -18.13
N VAL A 269 12.32 0.32 -19.41
CA VAL A 269 11.85 1.56 -20.06
C VAL A 269 10.33 1.56 -20.18
N ARG A 270 9.72 0.42 -20.56
CA ARG A 270 8.25 0.32 -20.61
C ARG A 270 7.59 0.54 -19.25
N ILE A 271 8.15 -0.09 -18.19
CA ILE A 271 7.67 0.11 -16.81
C ILE A 271 7.75 1.58 -16.42
N GLU A 272 8.90 2.21 -16.65
CA GLU A 272 9.11 3.60 -16.28
C GLU A 272 8.19 4.55 -17.06
N ALA A 273 7.93 4.26 -18.33
CA ALA A 273 6.98 5.02 -19.14
C ALA A 273 5.56 4.98 -18.55
N PHE A 274 5.09 3.82 -18.10
CA PHE A 274 3.79 3.74 -17.41
C PHE A 274 3.79 4.47 -16.08
N VAL A 275 4.84 4.33 -15.26
CA VAL A 275 4.97 5.08 -14.00
C VAL A 275 4.93 6.59 -14.25
N ALA A 276 5.59 7.06 -15.32
CA ALA A 276 5.59 8.46 -15.72
C ALA A 276 4.21 8.93 -16.20
N LEU A 277 3.52 8.12 -17.02
CA LEU A 277 2.15 8.41 -17.48
C LEU A 277 1.18 8.60 -16.32
N GLY A 278 1.25 7.73 -15.30
CA GLY A 278 0.39 7.79 -14.12
C GLY A 278 0.56 9.04 -13.25
N LYS A 279 1.62 9.81 -13.43
CA LYS A 279 1.88 11.07 -12.70
C LYS A 279 1.27 12.30 -13.37
N LEU A 280 0.74 12.19 -14.58
CA LEU A 280 0.24 13.33 -15.35
C LEU A 280 -1.23 13.64 -15.02
N GLU A 281 -1.48 14.81 -14.42
CA GLU A 281 -2.80 15.15 -13.87
C GLU A 281 -3.74 15.86 -14.85
N LEU A 282 -3.23 16.54 -15.87
CA LEU A 282 -4.00 17.47 -16.72
C LEU A 282 -4.06 17.07 -18.20
N VAL A 283 -4.01 15.77 -18.49
CA VAL A 283 -4.11 15.24 -19.85
C VAL A 283 -5.54 15.42 -20.38
N SER A 284 -5.68 15.74 -21.67
CA SER A 284 -6.99 15.85 -22.30
C SER A 284 -7.71 14.51 -22.34
N GLU A 285 -9.03 14.52 -22.08
CA GLU A 285 -9.86 13.32 -22.10
C GLU A 285 -9.79 12.56 -23.44
N GLU A 286 -9.67 13.30 -24.54
CA GLU A 286 -9.55 12.72 -25.89
C GLU A 286 -8.30 11.83 -26.01
N LEU A 287 -7.15 12.26 -25.49
CA LEU A 287 -5.92 11.48 -25.50
C LEU A 287 -5.97 10.30 -24.52
N LEU A 288 -6.58 10.52 -23.35
CA LEU A 288 -6.81 9.43 -22.41
C LEU A 288 -7.63 8.32 -23.07
N LEU A 289 -8.76 8.65 -23.70
CA LEU A 289 -9.60 7.67 -24.41
C LEU A 289 -8.88 7.02 -25.60
N GLN A 290 -8.07 7.80 -26.35
CA GLN A 290 -7.25 7.25 -27.43
C GLN A 290 -6.25 6.20 -26.93
N SER A 291 -5.72 6.36 -25.74
CA SER A 291 -4.77 5.41 -25.15
C SER A 291 -5.40 4.04 -24.79
N LEU A 292 -6.73 3.98 -24.66
CA LEU A 292 -7.48 2.74 -24.45
C LEU A 292 -7.92 2.06 -25.74
N SER A 293 -7.74 2.68 -26.92
CA SER A 293 -8.19 2.13 -28.20
C SER A 293 -7.05 2.01 -29.20
N LYS A 294 -6.81 0.80 -29.71
CA LYS A 294 -5.83 0.55 -30.80
C LYS A 294 -6.26 1.22 -32.13
N LYS A 295 -7.55 1.54 -32.28
CA LYS A 295 -8.08 2.26 -33.44
C LYS A 295 -7.98 3.75 -33.20
N THR A 296 -7.55 4.51 -34.21
CA THR A 296 -7.56 5.97 -34.14
C THR A 296 -9.01 6.47 -34.08
N LEU A 297 -9.36 7.17 -33.01
CA LEU A 297 -10.69 7.73 -32.83
C LEU A 297 -10.90 8.92 -33.78
N ALA A 298 -11.98 8.91 -34.54
CA ALA A 298 -12.28 9.91 -35.59
C ALA A 298 -12.48 11.34 -35.05
N VAL A 299 -12.69 11.49 -33.74
CA VAL A 299 -12.92 12.77 -33.07
C VAL A 299 -11.64 13.59 -32.95
N ILE A 300 -10.47 12.96 -33.04
CA ILE A 300 -9.18 13.63 -32.87
C ILE A 300 -8.80 14.25 -34.21
N LYS A 301 -9.17 15.53 -34.42
CA LYS A 301 -8.54 16.34 -35.48
C LYS A 301 -7.05 16.33 -35.24
N GLU A 302 -6.26 15.94 -36.24
CA GLU A 302 -4.80 15.99 -36.19
C GLU A 302 -4.35 17.43 -35.94
N LYS A 303 -4.27 17.80 -34.68
CA LYS A 303 -3.59 19.02 -34.24
C LYS A 303 -2.11 18.62 -34.13
N LYS A 304 -1.34 18.97 -35.15
CA LYS A 304 0.12 18.84 -35.07
C LYS A 304 0.59 19.75 -33.95
N ILE A 305 1.11 19.17 -32.89
CA ILE A 305 1.68 19.95 -31.81
C ILE A 305 3.14 20.17 -32.15
N PHE A 306 3.49 21.40 -32.53
CA PHE A 306 4.84 21.78 -32.84
C PHE A 306 5.57 22.14 -31.54
N PHE A 307 6.63 21.44 -31.26
CA PHE A 307 7.52 21.75 -30.16
C PHE A 307 8.86 22.21 -30.68
N GLN A 308 9.22 23.46 -30.44
CA GLN A 308 10.53 24.02 -30.75
C GLN A 308 11.51 23.65 -29.63
N CYS A 309 12.29 22.61 -29.85
CA CYS A 309 13.43 22.26 -29.02
C CYS A 309 14.68 22.26 -29.93
N HIS A 310 15.66 23.09 -29.65
CA HIS A 310 16.91 23.20 -30.43
C HIS A 310 16.69 23.28 -31.96
N GLU A 311 15.97 24.28 -32.43
CA GLU A 311 15.71 24.55 -33.87
C GLU A 311 15.05 23.39 -34.66
N LYS A 312 14.71 22.27 -34.03
CA LYS A 312 13.96 21.17 -34.65
C LYS A 312 12.49 21.21 -34.22
N GLU A 313 11.60 21.35 -35.19
CA GLU A 313 10.19 21.14 -35.00
C GLU A 313 9.93 19.65 -34.84
N LEU A 314 9.50 19.19 -33.65
CA LEU A 314 9.08 17.82 -33.42
C LEU A 314 7.58 17.73 -33.72
N GLU A 315 7.22 17.11 -34.85
CA GLU A 315 5.83 16.74 -35.12
C GLU A 315 5.44 15.52 -34.30
N LEU A 316 4.67 15.72 -33.22
CA LEU A 316 4.09 14.65 -32.44
C LEU A 316 2.71 14.31 -32.95
N SER A 317 2.55 13.14 -33.51
CA SER A 317 1.24 12.64 -33.93
C SER A 317 0.47 12.10 -32.73
N LYS A 318 -0.76 12.59 -32.51
CA LYS A 318 -1.68 12.06 -31.50
C LYS A 318 -1.96 10.56 -31.68
N SER A 319 -1.72 10.02 -32.89
CA SER A 319 -1.83 8.57 -33.15
C SER A 319 -0.79 7.74 -32.38
N SER A 320 0.29 8.34 -31.88
CA SER A 320 1.29 7.65 -31.05
C SER A 320 0.72 7.18 -29.71
N ALA A 321 -0.31 7.86 -29.20
CA ALA A 321 -1.00 7.46 -27.99
C ALA A 321 -1.96 6.25 -28.19
N ALA A 322 -2.30 5.91 -29.46
CA ALA A 322 -3.29 4.90 -29.74
C ALA A 322 -2.96 3.54 -29.10
N GLY A 323 -3.86 3.08 -28.23
CA GLY A 323 -3.75 1.79 -27.55
C GLY A 323 -2.55 1.64 -26.62
N ALA A 324 -1.98 2.73 -26.11
CA ALA A 324 -0.82 2.67 -25.24
C ALA A 324 -1.06 1.78 -24.01
N PHE A 325 -2.18 1.97 -23.31
CA PHE A 325 -2.53 1.12 -22.16
C PHE A 325 -2.90 -0.30 -22.59
N VAL A 326 -3.60 -0.49 -23.71
CA VAL A 326 -3.92 -1.84 -24.19
C VAL A 326 -2.64 -2.64 -24.46
N HIS A 327 -1.62 -2.02 -25.07
CA HIS A 327 -0.32 -2.66 -25.26
C HIS A 327 0.34 -3.02 -23.93
N GLY A 328 0.29 -2.13 -22.95
CA GLY A 328 0.89 -2.39 -21.64
C GLY A 328 0.18 -3.47 -20.84
N LEU A 329 -1.16 -3.55 -20.94
CA LEU A 329 -1.95 -4.57 -20.26
C LEU A 329 -1.87 -5.96 -20.93
N GLU A 330 -1.49 -5.99 -22.21
CA GLU A 330 -1.23 -7.22 -22.98
C GLU A 330 0.27 -7.59 -23.06
N ASP A 331 1.16 -6.88 -22.34
CA ASP A 331 2.59 -7.13 -22.37
C ASP A 331 2.94 -8.55 -21.87
N GLU A 332 3.98 -9.16 -22.43
CA GLU A 332 4.45 -10.49 -22.00
C GLU A 332 4.97 -10.49 -20.55
N PHE A 333 5.54 -9.37 -20.08
CA PHE A 333 6.08 -9.23 -18.74
C PHE A 333 5.03 -8.72 -17.75
N TYR A 334 4.80 -9.46 -16.69
CA TYR A 334 3.80 -9.12 -15.68
C TYR A 334 4.12 -7.80 -14.95
N GLU A 335 5.38 -7.40 -14.84
CA GLU A 335 5.81 -6.13 -14.26
C GLU A 335 5.30 -4.94 -15.07
N VAL A 336 5.30 -5.05 -16.41
CA VAL A 336 4.76 -4.03 -17.30
C VAL A 336 3.23 -3.97 -17.17
N ARG A 337 2.54 -5.13 -17.23
CA ARG A 337 1.09 -5.21 -17.05
C ARG A 337 0.65 -4.59 -15.71
N ARG A 338 1.39 -4.91 -14.63
CA ARG A 338 1.16 -4.33 -13.32
C ARG A 338 1.32 -2.81 -13.31
N SER A 339 2.40 -2.29 -13.91
CA SER A 339 2.67 -0.86 -13.96
C SER A 339 1.62 -0.12 -14.79
N ALA A 340 1.23 -0.65 -15.95
CA ALA A 340 0.15 -0.13 -16.77
C ALA A 340 -1.18 -0.09 -16.02
N CYS A 341 -1.53 -1.17 -15.32
CA CYS A 341 -2.73 -1.27 -14.50
C CYS A 341 -2.78 -0.20 -13.39
N ASN A 342 -1.68 -0.01 -12.67
CA ASN A 342 -1.59 1.02 -11.63
C ASN A 342 -1.78 2.43 -12.20
N SER A 343 -1.09 2.75 -13.30
CA SER A 343 -1.13 4.07 -13.93
C SER A 343 -2.51 4.39 -14.50
N LEU A 344 -3.19 3.38 -15.04
CA LEU A 344 -4.56 3.49 -15.51
C LEU A 344 -5.50 3.90 -14.37
N GLY A 345 -5.32 3.34 -13.18
CA GLY A 345 -6.08 3.73 -11.98
C GLY A 345 -5.82 5.17 -11.55
N MET A 346 -4.57 5.61 -11.61
CA MET A 346 -4.20 6.99 -11.27
C MET A 346 -4.85 8.01 -12.22
N LEU A 347 -4.90 7.70 -13.51
CA LEU A 347 -5.51 8.57 -14.52
C LEU A 347 -7.05 8.53 -14.51
N SER A 348 -7.66 7.46 -14.02
CA SER A 348 -9.13 7.29 -13.96
C SER A 348 -9.84 8.34 -13.10
N ILE A 349 -9.11 9.03 -12.22
CA ILE A 349 -9.65 10.07 -11.35
C ILE A 349 -10.03 11.32 -12.15
N PHE A 350 -9.35 11.58 -13.26
CA PHE A 350 -9.46 12.83 -14.02
C PHE A 350 -10.58 12.80 -15.08
N SER A 351 -11.08 11.62 -15.48
CA SER A 351 -12.18 11.48 -16.43
C SER A 351 -13.06 10.28 -16.08
N LEU A 352 -14.37 10.53 -15.89
CA LEU A 352 -15.34 9.47 -15.62
C LEU A 352 -15.56 8.56 -16.84
N GLN A 353 -15.44 9.09 -18.06
CA GLN A 353 -15.55 8.29 -19.27
C GLN A 353 -14.33 7.36 -19.41
N PHE A 354 -13.14 7.91 -19.21
CA PHE A 354 -11.92 7.09 -19.18
C PHE A 354 -11.97 6.00 -18.10
N ALA A 355 -12.46 6.35 -16.89
CA ALA A 355 -12.64 5.38 -15.82
C ALA A 355 -13.61 4.26 -16.18
N SER A 356 -14.69 4.58 -16.92
CA SER A 356 -15.66 3.58 -17.38
C SER A 356 -15.05 2.62 -18.41
N ASP A 357 -14.35 3.16 -19.40
CA ASP A 357 -13.74 2.34 -20.47
C ASP A 357 -12.51 1.56 -19.92
N ALA A 358 -11.78 2.14 -18.97
CA ALA A 358 -10.67 1.49 -18.28
C ALA A 358 -11.13 0.30 -17.43
N LEU A 359 -12.34 0.37 -16.86
CA LEU A 359 -12.89 -0.70 -16.04
C LEU A 359 -13.03 -2.01 -16.83
N ASP A 360 -13.45 -1.94 -18.09
CA ASP A 360 -13.55 -3.12 -18.95
C ASP A 360 -12.21 -3.84 -19.06
N LEU A 361 -11.12 -3.10 -19.29
CA LEU A 361 -9.77 -3.65 -19.36
C LEU A 361 -9.27 -4.19 -18.00
N LEU A 362 -9.64 -3.52 -16.91
CA LEU A 362 -9.27 -3.98 -15.56
C LEU A 362 -10.00 -5.28 -15.17
N VAL A 363 -11.24 -5.43 -15.60
CA VAL A 363 -12.02 -6.66 -15.38
C VAL A 363 -11.40 -7.84 -16.10
N ASP A 364 -10.90 -7.65 -17.33
CA ASP A 364 -10.18 -8.69 -18.07
C ASP A 364 -8.92 -9.15 -17.33
N LEU A 365 -8.20 -8.23 -16.68
CA LEU A 365 -7.01 -8.54 -15.88
C LEU A 365 -7.30 -9.36 -14.61
N LEU A 366 -8.54 -9.48 -14.17
CA LEU A 366 -8.88 -10.37 -13.05
C LEU A 366 -8.65 -11.86 -13.39
N ASN A 367 -8.50 -12.16 -14.66
CA ASN A 367 -8.19 -13.51 -15.17
C ASN A 367 -6.72 -13.67 -15.61
N ASP A 368 -5.84 -12.69 -15.27
CA ASP A 368 -4.42 -12.75 -15.59
C ASP A 368 -3.76 -13.97 -14.93
N ASP A 369 -2.77 -14.56 -15.60
CA ASP A 369 -1.99 -15.69 -15.09
C ASP A 369 -1.20 -15.31 -13.84
N SER A 370 -0.71 -14.07 -13.75
CA SER A 370 0.03 -13.55 -12.60
C SER A 370 -0.88 -13.11 -11.46
N THR A 371 -0.73 -13.72 -10.30
CA THR A 371 -1.41 -13.30 -9.06
C THR A 371 -1.12 -11.82 -8.72
N VAL A 372 0.07 -11.33 -9.05
CA VAL A 372 0.49 -9.94 -8.80
C VAL A 372 -0.34 -8.96 -9.65
N VAL A 373 -0.61 -9.31 -10.92
CA VAL A 373 -1.43 -8.49 -11.82
C VAL A 373 -2.89 -8.51 -11.39
N ARG A 374 -3.45 -9.70 -11.08
CA ARG A 374 -4.84 -9.80 -10.56
C ARG A 374 -5.03 -8.96 -9.30
N LEU A 375 -4.04 -9.02 -8.37
CA LEU A 375 -4.07 -8.20 -7.15
C LEU A 375 -4.02 -6.71 -7.48
N GLN A 376 -3.13 -6.29 -8.37
CA GLN A 376 -3.02 -4.89 -8.78
C GLN A 376 -4.32 -4.39 -9.43
N ALA A 377 -5.00 -5.20 -10.24
CA ALA A 377 -6.28 -4.84 -10.85
C ALA A 377 -7.34 -4.57 -9.76
N LEU A 378 -7.44 -5.43 -8.76
CA LEU A 378 -8.35 -5.21 -7.62
C LEU A 378 -7.96 -4.00 -6.78
N GLU A 379 -6.67 -3.76 -6.51
CA GLU A 379 -6.20 -2.57 -5.79
C GLU A 379 -6.51 -1.29 -6.56
N THR A 380 -6.36 -1.33 -7.88
CA THR A 380 -6.72 -0.24 -8.79
C THR A 380 -8.23 0.05 -8.75
N MET A 381 -9.07 -0.98 -8.86
CA MET A 381 -10.53 -0.83 -8.71
C MET A 381 -10.93 -0.32 -7.32
N TYR A 382 -10.25 -0.78 -6.27
CA TYR A 382 -10.48 -0.27 -4.91
C TYR A 382 -10.13 1.22 -4.79
N HIS A 383 -9.03 1.66 -5.41
CA HIS A 383 -8.67 3.07 -5.47
C HIS A 383 -9.73 3.89 -6.22
N MET A 384 -10.18 3.42 -7.40
CA MET A 384 -11.25 4.02 -8.17
C MET A 384 -12.56 4.12 -7.36
N ALA A 385 -12.89 3.09 -6.58
CA ALA A 385 -14.06 3.09 -5.70
C ALA A 385 -13.96 4.14 -4.60
N LYS A 386 -12.79 4.29 -3.97
CA LYS A 386 -12.53 5.34 -2.97
C LYS A 386 -12.67 6.76 -3.55
N CYS A 387 -12.20 6.95 -4.78
CA CYS A 387 -12.31 8.23 -5.49
C CYS A 387 -13.72 8.47 -6.09
N GLY A 388 -14.63 7.50 -6.00
CA GLY A 388 -16.00 7.62 -6.49
C GLY A 388 -16.16 7.53 -8.01
N CYS A 389 -15.11 7.11 -8.73
CA CYS A 389 -15.14 6.95 -10.18
C CYS A 389 -15.41 5.49 -10.64
N LEU A 390 -15.48 4.52 -9.73
CA LEU A 390 -15.80 3.14 -10.06
C LEU A 390 -17.32 2.98 -10.33
N ARG A 391 -17.67 2.55 -11.54
CA ARG A 391 -19.06 2.28 -11.94
C ARG A 391 -19.18 0.86 -12.49
N VAL A 392 -19.39 -0.11 -11.59
CA VAL A 392 -19.54 -1.52 -11.95
C VAL A 392 -20.92 -1.76 -12.58
N GLN A 393 -20.93 -2.44 -13.72
CA GLN A 393 -22.15 -2.90 -14.41
C GLN A 393 -22.38 -4.39 -14.15
N GLU A 394 -23.56 -4.90 -14.51
CA GLU A 394 -23.89 -6.33 -14.36
C GLU A 394 -22.94 -7.24 -15.14
N THR A 395 -22.48 -6.79 -16.32
CA THR A 395 -21.51 -7.50 -17.15
C THR A 395 -20.19 -7.79 -16.45
N HIS A 396 -19.76 -6.89 -15.55
CA HIS A 396 -18.51 -7.03 -14.80
C HIS A 396 -18.63 -7.98 -13.61
N MET A 397 -19.86 -8.22 -13.13
CA MET A 397 -20.09 -8.97 -11.89
C MET A 397 -19.56 -10.39 -11.92
N HIS A 398 -19.66 -11.08 -13.05
CA HIS A 398 -19.20 -12.46 -13.17
C HIS A 398 -17.71 -12.60 -12.84
N MET A 399 -16.87 -11.73 -13.41
CA MET A 399 -15.41 -11.74 -13.18
C MET A 399 -15.07 -11.33 -11.75
N LEU A 400 -15.71 -10.26 -11.23
CA LEU A 400 -15.51 -9.82 -9.86
C LEU A 400 -15.90 -10.91 -8.84
N LEU A 401 -17.02 -11.59 -9.03
CA LEU A 401 -17.44 -12.69 -8.17
C LEU A 401 -16.49 -13.89 -8.26
N GLY A 402 -15.92 -14.14 -9.43
CA GLY A 402 -14.89 -15.17 -9.63
C GLY A 402 -13.69 -14.98 -8.71
N THR A 403 -13.31 -13.72 -8.41
CA THR A 403 -12.19 -13.43 -7.51
C THR A 403 -12.46 -13.81 -6.06
N LEU A 404 -13.72 -13.95 -5.63
CA LEU A 404 -14.08 -14.41 -4.28
C LEU A 404 -13.77 -15.89 -4.05
N VAL A 405 -13.59 -16.66 -5.11
CA VAL A 405 -13.23 -18.09 -5.05
C VAL A 405 -11.82 -18.36 -5.58
N ASP A 406 -11.01 -17.31 -5.78
CA ASP A 406 -9.59 -17.43 -6.15
C ASP A 406 -8.82 -18.25 -5.10
N THR A 407 -7.83 -18.99 -5.55
CA THR A 407 -6.96 -19.80 -4.67
C THR A 407 -6.15 -18.93 -3.70
N SER A 408 -5.77 -17.71 -4.11
CA SER A 408 -5.03 -16.74 -3.31
C SER A 408 -5.93 -16.04 -2.30
N SER A 409 -5.61 -16.14 -1.02
CA SER A 409 -6.32 -15.41 0.04
C SER A 409 -6.19 -13.88 -0.11
N LEU A 410 -5.07 -13.40 -0.68
CA LEU A 410 -4.86 -11.97 -0.95
C LEU A 410 -5.86 -11.44 -1.97
N ILE A 411 -6.09 -12.19 -3.05
CA ILE A 411 -7.09 -11.84 -4.08
C ILE A 411 -8.48 -11.79 -3.47
N ARG A 412 -8.88 -12.83 -2.73
CA ARG A 412 -10.19 -12.87 -2.07
C ARG A 412 -10.38 -11.70 -1.09
N SER A 413 -9.34 -11.38 -0.31
CA SER A 413 -9.37 -10.24 0.62
C SER A 413 -9.48 -8.91 -0.12
N ALA A 414 -8.74 -8.70 -1.22
CA ALA A 414 -8.82 -7.49 -2.03
C ALA A 414 -10.22 -7.31 -2.65
N ALA A 415 -10.82 -8.37 -3.18
CA ALA A 415 -12.18 -8.36 -3.70
C ALA A 415 -13.21 -7.95 -2.63
N ARG A 416 -13.10 -8.53 -1.43
CA ARG A 416 -13.98 -8.19 -0.29
C ARG A 416 -13.90 -6.69 0.08
N LYS A 417 -12.70 -6.07 0.00
CA LYS A 417 -12.54 -4.63 0.24
C LYS A 417 -13.31 -3.77 -0.76
N ILE A 418 -13.37 -4.19 -2.04
CA ILE A 418 -14.14 -3.49 -3.07
C ILE A 418 -15.63 -3.58 -2.76
N PHE A 419 -16.15 -4.78 -2.49
CA PHE A 419 -17.58 -4.98 -2.20
C PHE A 419 -18.04 -4.22 -0.94
N ARG A 420 -17.13 -3.97 0.03
CA ARG A 420 -17.46 -3.19 1.24
C ARG A 420 -17.81 -1.74 0.95
N ILE A 421 -17.15 -1.13 -0.05
CA ILE A 421 -17.31 0.32 -0.35
C ILE A 421 -18.13 0.58 -1.62
N MET A 422 -18.41 -0.46 -2.40
CA MET A 422 -19.14 -0.34 -3.66
C MET A 422 -20.60 0.04 -3.43
N LYS A 423 -21.07 1.07 -4.13
CA LYS A 423 -22.47 1.47 -4.11
C LYS A 423 -23.25 0.65 -5.14
N LEU A 424 -24.23 -0.10 -4.68
CA LEU A 424 -25.07 -0.94 -5.52
C LEU A 424 -26.35 -0.18 -5.89
N SER A 425 -26.64 -0.10 -7.18
CA SER A 425 -27.84 0.56 -7.69
C SER A 425 -28.95 -0.43 -8.04
N VAL A 426 -28.61 -1.71 -8.23
CA VAL A 426 -29.50 -2.74 -8.72
C VAL A 426 -29.56 -3.92 -7.74
N ARG A 427 -30.80 -4.36 -7.43
CA ARG A 427 -31.03 -5.51 -6.52
C ARG A 427 -30.39 -6.81 -7.03
N ALA A 428 -30.39 -7.05 -8.35
CA ALA A 428 -29.77 -8.25 -8.91
C ALA A 428 -28.27 -8.36 -8.59
N MET A 429 -27.53 -7.24 -8.67
CA MET A 429 -26.12 -7.18 -8.29
C MET A 429 -25.92 -7.47 -6.80
N PHE A 430 -26.79 -6.92 -5.96
CA PHE A 430 -26.77 -7.19 -4.52
C PHE A 430 -26.92 -8.69 -4.25
N ALA A 431 -27.96 -9.33 -4.79
CA ALA A 431 -28.20 -10.77 -4.63
C ALA A 431 -27.03 -11.62 -5.12
N SER A 432 -26.42 -11.24 -6.26
CA SER A 432 -25.23 -11.91 -6.81
C SER A 432 -24.03 -11.81 -5.87
N ILE A 433 -23.79 -10.66 -5.25
CA ILE A 433 -22.69 -10.46 -4.28
C ILE A 433 -22.91 -11.33 -3.05
N ILE A 434 -24.12 -11.33 -2.48
CA ILE A 434 -24.43 -12.17 -1.32
C ILE A 434 -24.23 -13.65 -1.66
N SER A 435 -24.73 -14.12 -2.80
CA SER A 435 -24.52 -15.49 -3.28
C SER A 435 -23.05 -15.83 -3.47
N GLY A 436 -22.26 -14.90 -4.04
CA GLY A 436 -20.80 -15.04 -4.19
C GLY A 436 -20.07 -15.14 -2.85
N LEU A 437 -20.43 -14.32 -1.87
CA LEU A 437 -19.84 -14.37 -0.51
C LEU A 437 -20.21 -15.67 0.21
N LEU A 438 -21.43 -16.17 0.06
CA LEU A 438 -21.84 -17.47 0.58
C LEU A 438 -21.08 -18.62 -0.08
N SER A 439 -20.83 -18.52 -1.39
CA SER A 439 -19.98 -19.47 -2.11
C SER A 439 -18.52 -19.41 -1.65
N ASN A 440 -17.97 -18.21 -1.43
CA ASN A 440 -16.64 -18.06 -0.82
C ASN A 440 -16.58 -18.76 0.55
N LEU A 441 -17.57 -18.54 1.39
CA LEU A 441 -17.63 -19.13 2.73
C LEU A 441 -17.71 -20.67 2.70
N ARG A 442 -18.39 -21.25 1.72
CA ARG A 442 -18.44 -22.72 1.51
C ARG A 442 -17.09 -23.27 1.09
N THR A 443 -16.40 -22.58 0.18
CA THR A 443 -15.12 -23.03 -0.39
C THR A 443 -13.96 -22.78 0.57
N TYR A 444 -13.99 -21.64 1.27
CA TYR A 444 -12.94 -21.21 2.20
C TYR A 444 -13.52 -20.80 3.56
N PRO A 445 -13.85 -21.75 4.44
CA PRO A 445 -14.43 -21.45 5.76
C PRO A 445 -13.56 -20.57 6.66
N GLN A 446 -12.25 -20.55 6.43
CA GLN A 446 -11.29 -19.70 7.16
C GLN A 446 -11.50 -18.21 6.89
N ASP A 447 -12.19 -17.83 5.81
CA ASP A 447 -12.48 -16.44 5.48
C ASP A 447 -13.69 -15.86 6.26
N GLU A 448 -14.33 -16.64 7.11
CA GLU A 448 -15.52 -16.27 7.88
C GLU A 448 -15.35 -14.98 8.69
N ALA A 449 -14.18 -14.84 9.34
CA ALA A 449 -13.87 -13.65 10.14
C ALA A 449 -13.87 -12.34 9.34
N ASP A 450 -13.58 -12.41 8.05
CA ASP A 450 -13.62 -11.25 7.15
C ASP A 450 -14.99 -11.07 6.48
N ILE A 451 -15.70 -12.18 6.21
CA ILE A 451 -16.98 -12.17 5.49
C ILE A 451 -18.11 -11.64 6.35
N PHE A 452 -18.17 -11.98 7.63
CA PHE A 452 -19.26 -11.53 8.51
C PHE A 452 -19.27 -10.00 8.71
N PRO A 453 -18.14 -9.33 9.03
CA PRO A 453 -18.08 -7.88 9.06
C PRO A 453 -18.45 -7.22 7.73
N LEU A 454 -18.02 -7.85 6.61
CA LEU A 454 -18.36 -7.37 5.27
C LEU A 454 -19.87 -7.43 5.01
N LEU A 455 -20.53 -8.55 5.31
CA LEU A 455 -21.98 -8.70 5.18
C LEU A 455 -22.74 -7.70 6.05
N PHE A 456 -22.24 -7.44 7.27
CA PHE A 456 -22.80 -6.45 8.15
C PHE A 456 -22.73 -5.04 7.53
N ASP A 457 -21.57 -4.65 6.99
CA ASP A 457 -21.37 -3.35 6.33
C ASP A 457 -22.22 -3.21 5.05
N ILE A 458 -22.26 -4.26 4.21
CA ILE A 458 -23.12 -4.28 3.00
C ILE A 458 -24.59 -4.11 3.39
N GLY A 459 -25.04 -4.85 4.39
CA GLY A 459 -26.43 -4.77 4.84
C GLY A 459 -26.79 -3.41 5.42
N ARG A 460 -25.89 -2.77 6.16
CA ARG A 460 -26.06 -1.42 6.68
C ARG A 460 -26.14 -0.37 5.55
N ASN A 461 -25.40 -0.57 4.48
CA ASN A 461 -25.38 0.37 3.36
C ASN A 461 -26.55 0.19 2.38
N HIS A 462 -27.17 -1.01 2.36
CA HIS A 462 -28.21 -1.38 1.39
C HIS A 462 -29.42 -2.05 2.03
N GLY A 463 -29.93 -1.46 3.11
CA GLY A 463 -31.02 -2.02 3.93
C GLY A 463 -32.27 -2.42 3.14
N ASN A 464 -32.66 -1.62 2.15
CA ASN A 464 -33.84 -1.90 1.30
C ASN A 464 -33.68 -3.19 0.49
N PHE A 465 -32.48 -3.46 -0.04
CA PHE A 465 -32.21 -4.69 -0.80
C PHE A 465 -32.18 -5.91 0.13
N VAL A 466 -31.66 -5.75 1.35
CA VAL A 466 -31.65 -6.83 2.34
C VAL A 466 -33.07 -7.26 2.71
N VAL A 467 -33.98 -6.32 3.00
CA VAL A 467 -35.37 -6.64 3.35
C VAL A 467 -36.03 -7.46 2.25
N SER A 468 -35.84 -7.07 1.00
CA SER A 468 -36.40 -7.80 -0.15
C SER A 468 -35.75 -9.19 -0.32
N PHE A 469 -34.44 -9.28 -0.15
CA PHE A 469 -33.67 -10.52 -0.29
C PHE A 469 -34.02 -11.52 0.83
N ILE A 470 -34.12 -11.06 2.07
CA ILE A 470 -34.44 -11.92 3.20
C ILE A 470 -35.83 -12.53 3.07
N LYS A 471 -36.82 -11.81 2.55
CA LYS A 471 -38.16 -12.38 2.28
C LYS A 471 -38.11 -13.59 1.35
N GLU A 472 -37.23 -13.58 0.37
CA GLU A 472 -37.01 -14.74 -0.53
C GLU A 472 -36.29 -15.87 0.19
N VAL A 473 -35.23 -15.55 0.94
CA VAL A 473 -34.41 -16.55 1.65
C VAL A 473 -35.17 -17.21 2.81
N ILE A 474 -36.12 -16.52 3.47
CA ILE A 474 -36.94 -17.13 4.53
C ILE A 474 -37.72 -18.30 3.96
N GLN A 475 -38.24 -18.20 2.73
CA GLN A 475 -38.95 -19.30 2.08
C GLN A 475 -38.04 -20.53 1.88
N GLU A 476 -36.72 -20.30 1.70
CA GLU A 476 -35.74 -21.37 1.60
C GLU A 476 -35.25 -21.88 2.99
N MET A 477 -35.38 -21.05 4.04
CA MET A 477 -35.06 -21.41 5.41
C MET A 477 -36.20 -22.09 6.15
N GLU A 478 -37.43 -22.01 5.64
CA GLU A 478 -38.52 -22.79 6.19
C GLU A 478 -38.23 -24.27 6.02
N PRO A 479 -38.27 -25.07 7.10
CA PRO A 479 -37.98 -26.49 7.01
C PRO A 479 -38.99 -27.13 6.04
N SER A 480 -38.54 -27.57 4.86
CA SER A 480 -39.22 -28.64 4.18
C SER A 480 -39.37 -29.78 5.20
N CYS A 481 -40.51 -30.45 5.25
CA CYS A 481 -40.96 -31.37 6.32
C CYS A 481 -39.95 -32.50 6.74
N GLU A 482 -38.74 -32.49 6.25
CA GLU A 482 -37.62 -33.38 6.60
C GLU A 482 -36.33 -32.62 6.98
N GLY A 483 -36.36 -31.27 7.10
CA GLY A 483 -35.16 -30.46 7.21
C GLY A 483 -34.69 -30.26 8.66
N GLU A 484 -33.67 -30.96 9.07
CA GLU A 484 -32.80 -30.53 10.15
C GLU A 484 -32.15 -29.20 9.76
N LEU A 485 -32.54 -28.09 10.37
CA LEU A 485 -31.74 -26.87 10.37
C LEU A 485 -30.37 -27.24 10.92
N ARG A 486 -29.37 -27.30 10.07
CA ARG A 486 -27.98 -27.54 10.50
C ARG A 486 -27.51 -26.31 11.26
N PHE A 487 -27.59 -26.34 12.58
CA PHE A 487 -27.09 -25.30 13.49
C PHE A 487 -25.60 -24.96 13.30
N ASP A 488 -24.92 -25.73 12.47
CA ASP A 488 -23.51 -25.53 12.13
C ASP A 488 -23.31 -24.88 10.76
N SER A 489 -24.37 -24.41 10.12
CA SER A 489 -24.27 -23.79 8.80
C SER A 489 -23.72 -22.38 8.90
N ALA A 490 -22.50 -22.17 8.38
CA ALA A 490 -21.89 -20.86 8.22
C ALA A 490 -22.76 -19.92 7.37
N ASN A 491 -23.49 -20.47 6.39
CA ASN A 491 -24.38 -19.71 5.52
C ASN A 491 -25.56 -19.14 6.29
N VAL A 492 -26.15 -19.92 7.20
CA VAL A 492 -27.27 -19.42 8.04
C VAL A 492 -26.79 -18.32 8.96
N ALA A 493 -25.60 -18.47 9.58
CA ALA A 493 -25.00 -17.40 10.40
C ALA A 493 -24.72 -16.13 9.57
N ALA A 494 -24.21 -16.27 8.35
CA ALA A 494 -23.96 -15.17 7.42
C ALA A 494 -25.24 -14.41 7.05
N LEU A 495 -26.32 -15.11 6.76
CA LEU A 495 -27.64 -14.51 6.48
C LEU A 495 -28.24 -13.80 7.69
N LEU A 496 -28.01 -14.35 8.89
CA LEU A 496 -28.41 -13.69 10.14
C LEU A 496 -27.64 -12.39 10.38
N VAL A 497 -26.33 -12.39 10.13
CA VAL A 497 -25.49 -11.16 10.20
C VAL A 497 -26.04 -10.09 9.27
N LEU A 498 -26.38 -10.47 8.03
CA LEU A 498 -26.99 -9.57 7.05
C LEU A 498 -28.34 -9.02 7.57
N ALA A 499 -29.19 -9.86 8.14
CA ALA A 499 -30.47 -9.45 8.70
C ALA A 499 -30.32 -8.49 9.89
N ILE A 500 -29.37 -8.77 10.80
CA ILE A 500 -29.07 -7.97 11.98
C ILE A 500 -28.57 -6.56 11.60
N SER A 501 -27.95 -6.38 10.45
CA SER A 501 -27.43 -5.08 10.00
C SER A 501 -28.51 -4.10 9.54
N VAL A 502 -29.71 -4.58 9.15
CA VAL A 502 -30.76 -3.76 8.51
C VAL A 502 -31.30 -2.65 9.40
N PRO A 503 -31.68 -2.90 10.68
CA PRO A 503 -32.14 -1.84 11.54
C PRO A 503 -31.12 -0.73 11.82
N LEU A 504 -29.82 -1.02 11.52
CA LEU A 504 -28.72 -0.06 11.62
C LEU A 504 -28.44 0.64 10.29
N SER A 505 -29.28 0.39 9.28
CA SER A 505 -29.13 0.98 7.95
C SER A 505 -29.36 2.49 7.97
N HIS A 506 -28.60 3.20 7.17
CA HIS A 506 -28.76 4.63 6.93
C HIS A 506 -30.01 4.95 6.07
N GLU A 507 -30.62 3.94 5.45
CA GLU A 507 -31.85 4.07 4.68
C GLU A 507 -33.04 4.00 5.62
N HIS A 508 -33.76 5.11 5.80
CA HIS A 508 -34.93 5.23 6.67
C HIS A 508 -36.17 4.45 6.18
N SER A 509 -36.02 3.16 6.00
CA SER A 509 -37.15 2.29 5.64
C SER A 509 -37.66 1.59 6.88
N ALA A 510 -38.96 1.60 7.08
CA ALA A 510 -39.60 0.79 8.11
C ALA A 510 -39.16 -0.67 7.93
N CYS A 511 -38.35 -1.18 8.86
CA CYS A 511 -37.75 -2.51 8.78
C CYS A 511 -38.82 -3.57 8.98
N ASN A 512 -39.44 -4.05 7.91
CA ASN A 512 -40.36 -5.18 7.92
C ASN A 512 -39.63 -6.53 7.80
N ILE A 513 -38.55 -6.71 8.61
CA ILE A 513 -37.93 -8.03 8.73
C ILE A 513 -38.76 -8.83 9.72
N PRO A 514 -39.23 -10.04 9.37
CA PRO A 514 -39.94 -10.90 10.27
C PRO A 514 -39.18 -11.16 11.57
N LEU A 515 -39.77 -10.85 12.72
CA LEU A 515 -39.16 -10.99 14.05
C LEU A 515 -38.60 -12.40 14.29
N ARG A 516 -39.21 -13.41 13.69
CA ARG A 516 -38.80 -14.82 13.74
C ARG A 516 -37.32 -15.05 13.36
N ILE A 517 -36.77 -14.24 12.42
CA ILE A 517 -35.37 -14.39 12.03
C ILE A 517 -34.42 -14.11 13.18
N PHE A 518 -34.73 -13.12 14.00
CA PHE A 518 -33.84 -12.74 15.10
C PHE A 518 -33.83 -13.80 16.21
N SER A 519 -34.86 -14.64 16.34
CA SER A 519 -34.85 -15.78 17.26
C SER A 519 -33.81 -16.85 16.85
N TYR A 520 -33.51 -17.01 15.56
CA TYR A 520 -32.43 -17.87 15.08
C TYR A 520 -31.04 -17.33 15.41
N GLY A 521 -30.89 -16.04 15.73
CA GLY A 521 -29.61 -15.43 16.10
C GLY A 521 -29.01 -15.96 17.39
N LEU A 522 -29.84 -16.42 18.33
CA LEU A 522 -29.40 -16.89 19.66
C LEU A 522 -28.44 -18.10 19.59
N PRO A 523 -28.71 -19.17 18.81
CA PRO A 523 -27.79 -20.31 18.66
C PRO A 523 -26.45 -19.91 18.04
N PHE A 524 -26.44 -18.90 17.17
CA PHE A 524 -25.24 -18.44 16.47
C PHE A 524 -24.54 -17.27 17.17
N LEU A 525 -25.04 -16.79 18.31
CA LEU A 525 -24.55 -15.60 18.99
C LEU A 525 -23.03 -15.62 19.22
N GLY A 526 -22.51 -16.73 19.68
CA GLY A 526 -21.08 -16.91 19.94
C GLY A 526 -20.22 -16.81 18.67
N ARG A 527 -20.73 -17.31 17.54
CA ARG A 527 -20.07 -17.26 16.23
C ARG A 527 -20.12 -15.85 15.66
N ILE A 528 -21.30 -15.23 15.67
CA ILE A 528 -21.53 -13.86 15.20
C ILE A 528 -20.72 -12.86 16.03
N SER A 529 -20.78 -12.93 17.36
CA SER A 529 -20.07 -12.00 18.23
C SER A 529 -18.55 -12.10 18.13
N ARG A 530 -18.00 -13.28 17.86
CA ARG A 530 -16.56 -13.45 17.64
C ARG A 530 -16.11 -12.75 16.37
N SER A 531 -16.88 -12.83 15.32
CA SER A 531 -16.55 -12.24 14.02
C SER A 531 -16.85 -10.74 13.95
N LEU A 532 -17.76 -10.24 14.77
CA LEU A 532 -18.10 -8.81 14.85
C LEU A 532 -17.46 -8.09 16.06
N SER A 533 -16.53 -8.75 16.77
CA SER A 533 -15.93 -8.24 18.02
C SER A 533 -15.29 -6.85 17.87
N ASP A 534 -14.75 -6.53 16.70
CA ASP A 534 -14.14 -5.22 16.42
C ASP A 534 -15.17 -4.11 16.19
N SER A 535 -16.41 -4.48 15.85
CA SER A 535 -17.48 -3.52 15.52
C SER A 535 -18.57 -3.44 16.59
N THR A 536 -18.73 -4.48 17.43
CA THR A 536 -19.84 -4.57 18.38
C THR A 536 -19.51 -5.46 19.58
N ASN A 537 -19.96 -5.05 20.78
CA ASN A 537 -19.84 -5.88 21.98
C ASN A 537 -20.91 -7.00 21.95
N ARG A 538 -20.57 -8.19 22.47
CA ARG A 538 -21.45 -9.35 22.58
C ARG A 538 -22.76 -9.05 23.28
N ASP A 539 -22.68 -8.32 24.37
CA ASP A 539 -23.89 -7.98 25.19
C ASP A 539 -24.78 -7.00 24.44
N ALA A 540 -24.20 -6.10 23.66
CA ALA A 540 -24.92 -5.17 22.79
C ALA A 540 -25.63 -5.88 21.63
N ILE A 541 -24.99 -6.89 21.01
CA ILE A 541 -25.65 -7.74 20.00
C ILE A 541 -26.82 -8.50 20.62
N LEU A 542 -26.64 -9.01 21.81
CA LEU A 542 -27.65 -9.77 22.56
C LEU A 542 -28.84 -8.87 22.91
N ALA A 543 -28.57 -7.70 23.48
CA ALA A 543 -29.62 -6.70 23.79
C ALA A 543 -30.39 -6.29 22.53
N TYR A 544 -29.67 -6.10 21.41
CA TYR A 544 -30.26 -5.77 20.13
C TYR A 544 -31.15 -6.90 19.57
N LEU A 545 -30.70 -8.16 19.62
CA LEU A 545 -31.50 -9.32 19.22
C LEU A 545 -32.75 -9.47 20.06
N PHE A 546 -32.66 -9.23 21.38
CA PHE A 546 -33.82 -9.23 22.27
C PHE A 546 -34.78 -8.10 21.94
N HIS A 547 -34.29 -6.90 21.67
CA HIS A 547 -35.15 -5.77 21.27
C HIS A 547 -35.87 -6.06 19.94
N CYS A 548 -35.17 -6.57 18.93
CA CYS A 548 -35.75 -6.93 17.63
C CYS A 548 -36.76 -8.11 17.74
N SER A 549 -36.60 -9.02 18.70
CA SER A 549 -37.50 -10.16 18.87
C SER A 549 -38.82 -9.79 19.59
N GLY A 550 -38.94 -8.57 20.11
CA GLY A 550 -40.18 -7.95 20.59
C GLY A 550 -40.92 -8.61 21.76
N SER A 551 -40.73 -9.92 21.97
CA SER A 551 -41.58 -10.74 22.87
C SER A 551 -40.83 -11.31 24.09
N ILE A 552 -39.53 -11.11 24.23
CA ILE A 552 -38.71 -11.84 25.22
C ILE A 552 -38.37 -10.96 26.45
N LEU A 553 -38.47 -9.65 26.33
CA LEU A 553 -38.14 -8.73 27.45
C LEU A 553 -38.92 -8.95 28.73
N PRO A 554 -40.25 -9.24 28.72
CA PRO A 554 -41.01 -9.52 29.94
C PRO A 554 -40.56 -10.80 30.66
N LEU A 555 -40.03 -11.79 29.92
CA LEU A 555 -39.61 -13.07 30.48
C LEU A 555 -38.25 -13.04 31.19
N VAL A 556 -37.35 -12.13 30.75
CA VAL A 556 -36.03 -11.95 31.40
C VAL A 556 -36.13 -11.20 32.71
N THR A 557 -37.12 -10.31 32.87
CA THR A 557 -37.37 -9.59 34.12
C THR A 557 -38.02 -10.47 35.20
N GLU A 558 -38.73 -11.57 34.84
CA GLU A 558 -39.29 -12.53 35.78
C GLU A 558 -38.30 -13.64 36.19
N LEU A 559 -37.21 -13.84 35.42
CA LEU A 559 -36.11 -14.75 35.81
C LEU A 559 -35.17 -14.02 36.78
N ASN A 560 -35.61 -13.85 38.02
CA ASN A 560 -34.75 -13.45 39.13
C ASN A 560 -33.62 -14.46 39.30
N PHE A 561 -32.47 -14.18 38.70
CA PHE A 561 -31.22 -14.83 39.03
C PHE A 561 -30.82 -14.41 40.45
N ARG A 562 -31.16 -15.20 41.43
CA ARG A 562 -30.55 -15.12 42.76
C ARG A 562 -29.07 -15.50 42.60
N GLY A 563 -28.24 -14.47 42.55
CA GLY A 563 -26.76 -14.65 42.61
C GLY A 563 -26.02 -14.08 41.41
N ASN A 564 -25.98 -12.82 41.28
CA ASN A 564 -25.08 -11.81 40.76
C ASN A 564 -25.87 -10.73 40.06
N GLU A 565 -25.96 -9.61 40.74
CA GLU A 565 -26.61 -8.39 40.25
C GLU A 565 -25.92 -7.91 38.98
N LEU A 566 -26.65 -7.98 37.86
CA LEU A 566 -26.38 -7.13 36.69
C LEU A 566 -26.95 -5.75 37.04
N VAL A 567 -26.13 -4.90 37.63
CA VAL A 567 -26.44 -3.49 37.84
C VAL A 567 -26.45 -2.79 36.48
N LEU A 568 -27.64 -2.57 35.96
CA LEU A 568 -27.81 -1.58 34.88
C LEU A 568 -27.63 -0.19 35.51
N PRO A 569 -26.80 0.69 34.96
CA PRO A 569 -26.67 2.04 35.48
C PRO A 569 -27.99 2.80 35.26
N VAL A 570 -28.67 3.13 36.37
CA VAL A 570 -29.75 4.10 36.39
C VAL A 570 -29.14 5.48 36.19
N ALA A 571 -29.52 6.16 35.12
CA ALA A 571 -29.12 7.52 34.87
C ALA A 571 -29.82 8.46 35.85
N GLU A 572 -29.11 8.91 36.90
CA GLU A 572 -29.48 10.09 37.65
C GLU A 572 -29.11 11.36 36.89
N GLY A 573 -30.07 12.28 36.80
CA GLY A 573 -29.94 13.52 36.07
C GLY A 573 -28.97 14.51 36.70
N GLY A 574 -28.14 15.12 35.86
CA GLY A 574 -27.29 16.27 36.19
C GLY A 574 -26.90 17.02 34.94
N GLY A 575 -27.19 18.30 34.92
CA GLY A 575 -27.20 19.24 33.81
C GLY A 575 -25.87 19.49 33.07
N PRO A 576 -25.86 20.39 32.08
CA PRO A 576 -24.95 20.39 30.96
C PRO A 576 -23.60 21.03 31.28
N SER A 577 -22.53 20.37 30.89
CA SER A 577 -21.22 21.02 30.69
C SER A 577 -20.62 20.56 29.36
N HIS A 578 -20.29 21.57 28.57
CA HIS A 578 -19.53 21.45 27.32
C HIS A 578 -18.21 20.70 27.50
N SER A 579 -17.93 19.70 26.67
CA SER A 579 -16.60 19.49 26.07
C SER A 579 -16.58 18.25 25.18
N ASP A 580 -16.05 18.45 24.00
CA ASP A 580 -15.27 17.56 23.12
C ASP A 580 -15.89 16.22 22.66
N HIS A 581 -16.32 16.25 21.40
CA HIS A 581 -16.67 15.09 20.59
C HIS A 581 -15.40 14.33 20.17
N GLU A 582 -15.10 13.23 20.86
CA GLU A 582 -14.30 12.15 20.30
C GLU A 582 -14.96 10.80 20.60
N GLY A 583 -15.35 10.08 19.54
CA GLY A 583 -15.46 8.62 19.57
C GLY A 583 -16.68 8.00 20.25
N ALA A 584 -17.88 8.53 20.10
CA ALA A 584 -19.08 7.81 20.53
C ALA A 584 -19.26 6.53 19.67
N ASN A 585 -19.31 5.37 20.35
CA ASN A 585 -19.58 4.07 19.74
C ASN A 585 -20.92 4.13 18.98
N PRO A 586 -20.94 3.80 17.66
CA PRO A 586 -22.17 3.87 16.84
C PRO A 586 -23.36 3.10 17.44
N LEU A 587 -23.08 2.10 18.27
CA LEU A 587 -24.10 1.30 18.94
C LEU A 587 -24.73 2.03 20.15
N GLU A 588 -23.95 2.83 20.88
CA GLU A 588 -24.47 3.67 21.98
C GLU A 588 -25.37 4.79 21.45
N VAL A 589 -24.98 5.39 20.32
CA VAL A 589 -25.82 6.38 19.63
C VAL A 589 -27.12 5.74 19.15
N PHE A 590 -27.07 4.50 18.66
CA PHE A 590 -28.22 3.75 18.21
C PHE A 590 -29.15 3.34 19.36
N LEU A 591 -28.60 2.85 20.48
CA LEU A 591 -29.41 2.53 21.68
C LEU A 591 -30.08 3.77 22.27
N GLN A 592 -29.43 4.94 22.22
CA GLN A 592 -30.02 6.22 22.57
C GLN A 592 -31.12 6.65 21.59
N GLN A 593 -30.94 6.44 20.27
CA GLN A 593 -31.99 6.72 19.28
C GLN A 593 -33.24 5.83 19.46
N ILE A 594 -33.04 4.54 19.76
CA ILE A 594 -34.13 3.61 20.03
C ILE A 594 -34.90 4.02 21.32
N SER A 595 -34.17 4.39 22.34
CA SER A 595 -34.78 4.89 23.61
C SER A 595 -35.63 6.14 23.38
N ASN A 596 -35.22 7.01 22.46
CA ASN A 596 -35.95 8.23 22.10
C ASN A 596 -37.16 7.97 21.17
N CYS A 597 -37.11 6.92 20.32
CA CYS A 597 -38.26 6.55 19.48
C CYS A 597 -39.41 5.86 20.24
N GLY A 598 -39.12 5.25 21.39
CA GLY A 598 -40.14 4.61 22.24
C GLY A 598 -41.11 5.59 22.92
N ASN A 599 -40.82 6.89 22.88
CA ASN A 599 -41.65 7.95 23.50
C ASN A 599 -42.54 8.73 22.53
N SER A 600 -42.60 8.37 21.24
CA SER A 600 -43.56 8.96 20.31
C SER A 600 -44.83 8.14 20.24
N SER A 601 -45.94 8.80 20.60
CA SER A 601 -47.29 8.28 20.78
C SER A 601 -48.04 7.85 19.50
N ASP A 602 -47.37 7.41 18.48
CA ASP A 602 -47.96 7.03 17.18
C ASP A 602 -48.05 5.51 16.92
N ALA A 603 -48.00 4.68 17.96
CA ALA A 603 -48.19 3.23 17.87
C ALA A 603 -49.68 2.81 17.97
N GLN A 604 -50.58 3.55 17.35
CA GLN A 604 -51.96 3.12 17.16
C GLN A 604 -52.25 2.91 15.69
N SER A 605 -52.15 1.69 15.26
CA SER A 605 -52.91 1.01 14.20
C SER A 605 -52.12 -0.12 13.53
N MET A 606 -52.06 -1.26 14.17
CA MET A 606 -51.95 -2.53 13.47
C MET A 606 -52.80 -3.57 14.17
N TYR A 607 -53.97 -3.83 13.60
CA TYR A 607 -54.85 -4.92 13.99
C TYR A 607 -54.16 -6.26 13.64
N VAL A 608 -53.75 -6.99 14.64
CA VAL A 608 -53.35 -8.40 14.53
C VAL A 608 -54.53 -9.23 15.06
N PRO A 609 -54.95 -10.29 14.34
CA PRO A 609 -56.04 -11.16 14.83
C PRO A 609 -55.62 -11.85 16.13
N SER A 610 -56.43 -11.70 17.17
CA SER A 610 -56.10 -12.03 18.55
C SER A 610 -55.96 -13.54 18.88
N HIS A 611 -56.17 -14.45 17.94
CA HIS A 611 -56.10 -15.90 18.23
C HIS A 611 -54.80 -16.57 17.77
N ALA A 612 -54.04 -16.01 16.82
CA ALA A 612 -52.75 -16.57 16.43
C ALA A 612 -51.59 -16.13 17.32
N SER A 613 -51.77 -15.07 18.11
CA SER A 613 -50.72 -14.51 18.96
C SER A 613 -50.49 -15.31 20.25
N THR A 614 -51.52 -15.87 20.84
CA THR A 614 -51.43 -16.61 22.11
C THR A 614 -50.75 -17.97 21.97
N GLU A 615 -51.03 -18.73 20.94
CA GLU A 615 -50.37 -20.02 20.69
C GLU A 615 -48.88 -19.83 20.34
N PHE A 616 -48.55 -18.78 19.61
CA PHE A 616 -47.16 -18.46 19.28
C PHE A 616 -46.37 -17.98 20.50
N GLU A 617 -46.96 -17.14 21.36
CA GLU A 617 -46.35 -16.70 22.62
C GLU A 617 -46.12 -17.86 23.59
N GLU A 618 -47.08 -18.79 23.68
CA GLU A 618 -46.95 -19.99 24.51
C GLU A 618 -45.86 -20.94 23.99
N TRP A 619 -45.80 -21.13 22.68
CA TRP A 619 -44.76 -21.94 22.06
C TRP A 619 -43.37 -21.34 22.24
N VAL A 620 -43.20 -20.02 22.00
CA VAL A 620 -41.93 -19.31 22.21
C VAL A 620 -41.51 -19.40 23.69
N THR A 621 -42.44 -19.20 24.60
CA THR A 621 -42.17 -19.27 26.04
C THR A 621 -41.71 -20.65 26.47
N VAL A 622 -42.31 -21.71 25.97
CA VAL A 622 -41.93 -23.10 26.26
C VAL A 622 -40.57 -23.43 25.62
N SER A 623 -40.35 -22.99 24.39
CA SER A 623 -39.09 -23.23 23.66
C SER A 623 -37.92 -22.50 24.32
N VAL A 624 -38.10 -21.25 24.70
CA VAL A 624 -37.10 -20.44 25.41
C VAL A 624 -36.77 -21.03 26.77
N LYS A 625 -37.77 -21.44 27.57
CA LYS A 625 -37.56 -22.12 28.87
C LYS A 625 -36.76 -23.43 28.70
N ARG A 626 -37.00 -24.20 27.63
CA ARG A 626 -36.24 -25.39 27.32
C ARG A 626 -34.80 -25.07 26.94
N ILE A 627 -34.56 -24.06 26.08
CA ILE A 627 -33.23 -23.61 25.71
C ILE A 627 -32.44 -23.15 26.94
N PHE A 628 -33.02 -22.33 27.79
CA PHE A 628 -32.38 -21.90 29.05
C PHE A 628 -32.06 -23.06 29.98
N LYS A 629 -32.91 -24.06 30.06
CA LYS A 629 -32.65 -25.25 30.84
C LYS A 629 -31.44 -26.03 30.29
N VAL A 630 -31.37 -26.23 28.99
CA VAL A 630 -30.24 -26.90 28.34
C VAL A 630 -28.96 -26.09 28.46
N VAL A 631 -29.04 -24.77 28.33
CA VAL A 631 -27.87 -23.88 28.53
C VAL A 631 -27.40 -23.95 29.98
N ALA A 632 -28.31 -23.93 30.98
CA ALA A 632 -27.95 -24.05 32.39
C ALA A 632 -27.29 -25.41 32.71
N GLU A 633 -27.80 -26.49 32.14
CA GLU A 633 -27.23 -27.83 32.29
C GLU A 633 -25.85 -27.99 31.59
N THR A 634 -25.62 -27.26 30.50
CA THR A 634 -24.34 -27.31 29.73
C THR A 634 -23.35 -26.26 30.18
N TRP A 635 -23.75 -25.24 30.93
CA TRP A 635 -22.91 -24.11 31.34
C TRP A 635 -21.63 -24.50 32.08
N PRO A 636 -21.63 -25.46 33.01
CA PRO A 636 -20.40 -25.91 33.67
C PRO A 636 -19.37 -26.50 32.69
N TYR A 637 -19.83 -27.19 31.63
CA TYR A 637 -18.97 -27.77 30.61
C TYR A 637 -18.43 -26.70 29.63
N ILE A 638 -19.22 -25.66 29.36
CA ILE A 638 -18.81 -24.49 28.58
C ILE A 638 -17.70 -23.73 29.31
N GLN A 639 -17.86 -23.51 30.61
CA GLN A 639 -16.88 -22.84 31.45
C GLN A 639 -15.57 -23.62 31.58
N SER A 640 -15.63 -24.95 31.60
CA SER A 640 -14.45 -25.82 31.67
C SER A 640 -13.76 -26.07 30.34
N GLY A 641 -14.28 -25.52 29.22
CA GLY A 641 -13.71 -25.68 27.88
C GLY A 641 -13.93 -27.07 27.26
N CYS A 642 -14.76 -27.94 27.86
CA CYS A 642 -15.09 -29.28 27.36
C CYS A 642 -16.15 -29.21 26.24
N THR A 643 -15.76 -28.77 25.05
CA THR A 643 -16.63 -28.65 23.85
C THR A 643 -17.25 -29.98 23.42
N THR A 644 -16.55 -31.07 23.56
CA THR A 644 -17.05 -32.43 23.23
C THR A 644 -18.21 -32.89 24.13
N GLU A 645 -18.17 -32.58 25.42
CA GLU A 645 -19.21 -32.92 26.39
C GLU A 645 -20.45 -32.05 26.21
N VAL A 646 -20.26 -30.77 25.87
CA VAL A 646 -21.34 -29.86 25.50
C VAL A 646 -22.10 -30.37 24.28
N LEU A 647 -21.39 -30.77 23.21
CA LEU A 647 -21.99 -31.33 22.01
C LEU A 647 -22.70 -32.67 22.29
N ARG A 648 -22.14 -33.48 23.18
CA ARG A 648 -22.73 -34.77 23.58
C ARG A 648 -24.04 -34.54 24.38
N THR A 649 -24.05 -33.63 25.35
CA THR A 649 -25.22 -33.29 26.15
C THR A 649 -26.32 -32.67 25.28
N LEU A 650 -25.97 -31.77 24.34
CA LEU A 650 -26.90 -31.21 23.38
C LEU A 650 -27.50 -32.26 22.43
N ARG A 651 -26.70 -33.26 21.98
CA ARG A 651 -27.19 -34.34 21.15
C ARG A 651 -28.07 -35.34 21.90
N PHE A 652 -27.76 -35.66 23.19
CA PHE A 652 -28.54 -36.60 24.00
C PHE A 652 -29.82 -36.01 24.59
N SER A 653 -29.87 -34.68 24.81
CA SER A 653 -31.05 -34.07 25.47
C SER A 653 -32.30 -34.05 24.59
N GLY A 654 -32.20 -34.45 23.30
CA GLY A 654 -33.35 -34.37 22.38
C GLY A 654 -33.83 -32.94 22.12
N ALA A 655 -33.20 -31.97 22.79
CA ALA A 655 -33.62 -30.56 22.74
C ALA A 655 -33.45 -29.97 21.33
N MET A 656 -32.53 -30.51 20.52
CA MET A 656 -32.39 -30.11 19.14
C MET A 656 -33.57 -30.50 18.26
N ARG A 657 -34.21 -31.64 18.50
CA ARG A 657 -35.40 -32.06 17.71
C ARG A 657 -36.64 -31.21 18.02
N TYR A 658 -36.77 -30.67 19.24
CA TYR A 658 -37.93 -29.92 19.65
C TYR A 658 -37.82 -28.40 19.52
N CYS A 659 -36.62 -27.86 19.35
CA CYS A 659 -36.45 -26.46 18.96
C CYS A 659 -36.70 -26.22 17.46
N LEU A 660 -36.83 -27.30 16.70
CA LEU A 660 -36.92 -27.30 15.22
C LEU A 660 -38.32 -27.73 14.73
N SER A 661 -39.15 -28.33 15.55
CA SER A 661 -40.59 -28.56 15.32
C SER A 661 -41.42 -27.42 15.88
#